data_3db2025bbea0b80b58dc4c9adceb8e01
#
_entry.id   3db2025bbea0b80b58dc4c9adceb8e01
#
_cell.length_a   1.000
_cell.length_b   1.000
_cell.length_c   1.000
_cell.angle_alpha   90.00
_cell.angle_beta   90.00
_cell.angle_gamma   90.00
#
_symmetry.space_group_name_H-M   'P 1'
#
loop_
_entity.id
_entity.type
_entity.pdbx_description
1 polymer ?
#
loop_
_entity_poly.entity_id
_entity_poly.type
_entity_poly.pdbx_seq_one_letter_code
_entity_poly.pdbx_strand_id
1 'polypeptide(L)'
;MCLCGWTVEVLMIKADRVVTTTCPYCGVGCTLQLHVKDDYIFKVTSPFDSPVNHGNLCVKGRFGYDYVYHPKRVTTPLARRYLLEGKPKPEGREQVFAISKNGIPILNSLISNDWDWVETDWDTALNLVADNLVRIYQRDGSEAMAVYCCAKATNEDNYLLQKMYRALFRTNNVDHCTRLCHAGSVVALQQAIGSSAMSNTASQVMLNDVFLVTGSNTSENHPIIALQMKEAVRQNGAKMIVVDPRRIELVDFAELWLPLKPGTNVPVFSAMAHVIVKENLINHEFIANRTEGYTDFVESLEKFTPEYAEEISGVPADDIRKAARMYANAENAAIYWGMGISQLSHGTASALALIHLAFLTGHVGRDGTGLNPLRGQNNVQGASDMGAMPFHYPGYMRVDHEENAAKWEQAWNIEPGGLSRKLGLTTTEILSHAHPGGVRALYIMGENPMMSEPNLNMTRHHMQQLEFLVSQDIFINESGAFADVFLPATPFAEKDGTFSNTDRRVQRVRAAHPPRGQARPDWQIICDLARRIEARLGRPTVNWDYSSPEEVLREMAGVNSDYAGINYERIDKVGLIYPVPDFNHPGTPTLFTEDFPRGRGKFIPLDYVHIMEEPDDEFPFILTTGRVLEHWHGGTMTRNSVLDETYPEARVEIHPADAEIHGIRHGDPVRVTSRRGEVVLRATVTEKTSVGVVFIPFHFAEAAANLLTNDALDPQAKIPEFKACAVQVFPARNDELPNPEVMVHRGRY
;
A
#
# COMPACT_ATOMS: atom_id res chain seq x y z
N MET A 1 -0.90 -57.16 30.53
CA MET A 1 -0.39 -55.92 29.88
C MET A 1 -0.77 -55.98 28.42
N CYS A 2 -1.89 -55.39 28.03
CA CYS A 2 -2.35 -55.27 26.64
C CYS A 2 -2.00 -53.85 26.17
N LEU A 3 -1.02 -53.71 25.33
CA LEU A 3 -0.75 -52.49 24.59
C LEU A 3 -1.67 -52.46 23.37
N CYS A 4 -2.77 -51.72 23.45
CA CYS A 4 -3.57 -51.39 22.28
C CYS A 4 -2.80 -50.41 21.41
N GLY A 5 -2.22 -50.91 20.32
CA GLY A 5 -1.62 -50.09 19.27
C GLY A 5 -2.73 -49.33 18.47
N TRP A 6 -2.88 -48.07 18.74
CA TRP A 6 -3.61 -47.18 17.86
C TRP A 6 -2.66 -46.77 16.75
N THR A 7 -2.74 -47.41 15.61
CA THR A 7 -2.19 -46.84 14.35
C THR A 7 -3.11 -45.69 13.94
N VAL A 8 -2.65 -44.46 14.18
CA VAL A 8 -3.27 -43.29 13.55
C VAL A 8 -2.85 -43.36 12.09
N GLU A 9 -3.73 -43.87 11.24
CA GLU A 9 -3.65 -43.63 9.79
C GLU A 9 -3.86 -42.13 9.57
N VAL A 10 -2.77 -41.40 9.39
CA VAL A 10 -2.83 -40.04 8.86
C VAL A 10 -3.28 -40.17 7.42
N LEU A 11 -4.59 -40.02 7.19
CA LEU A 11 -5.14 -39.90 5.85
C LEU A 11 -4.49 -38.69 5.19
N MET A 12 -3.45 -38.93 4.40
CA MET A 12 -2.84 -37.91 3.57
C MET A 12 -3.82 -37.53 2.48
N ILE A 13 -4.48 -36.39 2.63
CA ILE A 13 -5.34 -35.83 1.59
C ILE A 13 -4.48 -35.59 0.34
N LYS A 14 -4.78 -36.31 -0.74
CA LYS A 14 -4.11 -36.12 -2.04
C LYS A 14 -4.81 -34.99 -2.79
N ALA A 15 -4.06 -34.00 -3.24
CA ALA A 15 -4.57 -32.93 -4.09
C ALA A 15 -4.96 -33.49 -5.47
N ASP A 16 -6.06 -32.98 -6.03
CA ASP A 16 -6.46 -33.23 -7.41
C ASP A 16 -5.54 -32.45 -8.36
N ARG A 17 -5.15 -31.24 -7.94
CA ARG A 17 -4.20 -30.38 -8.66
C ARG A 17 -3.42 -29.50 -7.68
N VAL A 18 -2.26 -29.05 -8.13
CA VAL A 18 -1.42 -28.06 -7.45
C VAL A 18 -1.24 -26.87 -8.39
N VAL A 19 -1.71 -25.71 -7.99
CA VAL A 19 -1.66 -24.49 -8.82
C VAL A 19 -0.57 -23.55 -8.28
N THR A 20 0.40 -23.23 -9.13
CA THR A 20 1.45 -22.28 -8.80
C THR A 20 0.97 -20.86 -9.12
N THR A 21 0.97 -19.97 -8.15
CA THR A 21 0.51 -18.58 -8.24
C THR A 21 1.35 -17.65 -7.36
N THR A 22 1.04 -16.36 -7.38
CA THR A 22 1.74 -15.33 -6.58
C THR A 22 0.93 -14.98 -5.34
N CYS A 23 1.61 -14.79 -4.21
CA CYS A 23 1.01 -14.42 -2.92
C CYS A 23 0.30 -13.06 -3.01
N PRO A 24 -0.95 -12.94 -2.52
CA PRO A 24 -1.73 -11.71 -2.62
C PRO A 24 -1.47 -10.72 -1.47
N TYR A 25 -0.50 -10.96 -0.59
CA TYR A 25 -0.32 -10.14 0.60
C TYR A 25 0.68 -9.00 0.41
N CYS A 26 1.98 -9.24 0.52
CA CYS A 26 2.96 -8.17 0.49
C CYS A 26 3.74 -8.08 -0.82
N GLY A 27 4.45 -6.97 -0.98
CA GLY A 27 5.27 -6.68 -2.16
C GLY A 27 6.46 -7.60 -2.38
N VAL A 28 6.73 -8.57 -1.50
CA VAL A 28 7.76 -9.59 -1.75
C VAL A 28 7.43 -10.44 -2.97
N GLY A 29 6.13 -10.74 -3.21
CA GLY A 29 5.72 -11.55 -4.36
C GLY A 29 6.11 -13.02 -4.24
N CYS A 30 5.99 -13.63 -3.05
CA CYS A 30 6.30 -15.05 -2.83
C CYS A 30 5.50 -15.95 -3.77
N THR A 31 6.17 -16.97 -4.32
CA THR A 31 5.51 -18.02 -5.08
C THR A 31 4.76 -18.97 -4.15
N LEU A 32 3.49 -19.21 -4.42
CA LEU A 32 2.63 -20.16 -3.71
C LEU A 32 2.34 -21.37 -4.58
N GLN A 33 2.17 -22.52 -3.94
CA GLN A 33 1.56 -23.72 -4.50
C GLN A 33 0.28 -24.01 -3.73
N LEU A 34 -0.86 -23.80 -4.38
CA LEU A 34 -2.20 -24.05 -3.84
C LEU A 34 -2.57 -25.50 -4.12
N HIS A 35 -2.70 -26.32 -3.07
CA HIS A 35 -3.13 -27.71 -3.15
C HIS A 35 -4.66 -27.75 -3.11
N VAL A 36 -5.28 -28.14 -4.19
CA VAL A 36 -6.74 -28.11 -4.37
C VAL A 36 -7.29 -29.52 -4.41
N LYS A 37 -8.40 -29.74 -3.70
CA LYS A 37 -9.24 -30.93 -3.76
C LYS A 37 -10.70 -30.52 -3.78
N ASP A 38 -11.48 -31.05 -4.69
CA ASP A 38 -12.91 -30.76 -4.84
C ASP A 38 -13.19 -29.23 -4.88
N ASP A 39 -12.39 -28.49 -5.65
CA ASP A 39 -12.38 -27.03 -5.78
C ASP A 39 -12.14 -26.27 -4.44
N TYR A 40 -11.57 -26.93 -3.46
CA TYR A 40 -11.19 -26.35 -2.16
C TYR A 40 -9.68 -26.38 -1.94
N ILE A 41 -9.09 -25.24 -1.60
CA ILE A 41 -7.68 -25.13 -1.22
C ILE A 41 -7.55 -25.60 0.21
N PHE A 42 -6.90 -26.74 0.44
CA PHE A 42 -6.74 -27.30 1.78
C PHE A 42 -5.33 -27.13 2.35
N LYS A 43 -4.36 -26.73 1.50
CA LYS A 43 -2.96 -26.56 1.90
C LYS A 43 -2.24 -25.59 0.96
N VAL A 44 -1.35 -24.79 1.52
CA VAL A 44 -0.44 -23.91 0.75
C VAL A 44 1.01 -24.28 1.06
N THR A 45 1.82 -24.47 0.01
CA THR A 45 3.28 -24.65 0.08
C THR A 45 3.96 -23.67 -0.87
N SER A 46 5.29 -23.76 -0.97
CA SER A 46 6.06 -23.00 -1.95
C SER A 46 7.15 -23.88 -2.53
N PRO A 47 7.50 -23.74 -3.82
CA PRO A 47 8.58 -24.49 -4.43
C PRO A 47 9.94 -23.99 -3.90
N PHE A 48 10.87 -24.91 -3.65
CA PHE A 48 12.20 -24.56 -3.15
C PHE A 48 13.08 -23.84 -4.18
N ASP A 49 12.80 -24.02 -5.45
CA ASP A 49 13.48 -23.37 -6.58
C ASP A 49 12.90 -21.98 -6.93
N SER A 50 11.95 -21.48 -6.14
CA SER A 50 11.46 -20.10 -6.30
C SER A 50 12.60 -19.10 -6.08
N PRO A 51 12.90 -18.22 -7.05
CA PRO A 51 13.97 -17.22 -6.90
C PRO A 51 13.60 -16.08 -5.92
N VAL A 52 12.36 -16.02 -5.45
CA VAL A 52 11.87 -14.98 -4.55
C VAL A 52 11.95 -15.41 -3.09
N ASN A 53 11.47 -16.61 -2.77
CA ASN A 53 11.25 -17.02 -1.39
C ASN A 53 11.81 -18.42 -1.03
N HIS A 54 12.45 -19.14 -1.96
CA HIS A 54 13.19 -20.37 -1.70
C HIS A 54 12.44 -21.37 -0.80
N GLY A 55 11.14 -21.59 -1.07
CA GLY A 55 10.28 -22.49 -0.28
C GLY A 55 9.73 -21.88 1.02
N ASN A 56 10.21 -20.71 1.46
CA ASN A 56 9.78 -20.06 2.69
C ASN A 56 8.48 -19.28 2.50
N LEU A 57 7.61 -19.31 3.53
CA LEU A 57 6.37 -18.52 3.58
C LEU A 57 6.17 -17.98 4.99
N CYS A 58 5.70 -16.75 5.10
CA CYS A 58 5.21 -16.19 6.36
C CYS A 58 3.82 -16.74 6.72
N VAL A 59 3.35 -16.44 7.93
CA VAL A 59 2.04 -16.90 8.41
C VAL A 59 0.90 -16.50 7.48
N LYS A 60 0.92 -15.28 6.92
CA LYS A 60 -0.10 -14.80 5.98
C LYS A 60 -0.13 -15.63 4.68
N GLY A 61 1.01 -15.81 4.05
CA GLY A 61 1.09 -16.59 2.81
C GLY A 61 0.77 -18.06 3.02
N ARG A 62 1.09 -18.62 4.20
CA ARG A 62 0.87 -20.03 4.53
C ARG A 62 -0.57 -20.34 4.93
N PHE A 63 -1.20 -19.50 5.75
CA PHE A 63 -2.46 -19.81 6.43
C PHE A 63 -3.60 -18.83 6.09
N GLY A 64 -3.30 -17.61 5.67
CA GLY A 64 -4.30 -16.56 5.45
C GLY A 64 -5.03 -16.67 4.11
N TYR A 65 -5.24 -17.84 3.53
CA TYR A 65 -5.94 -18.04 2.26
C TYR A 65 -7.44 -18.33 2.43
N ASP A 66 -7.87 -18.71 3.61
CA ASP A 66 -9.22 -19.21 3.90
C ASP A 66 -10.31 -18.13 3.83
N TYR A 67 -9.93 -16.85 3.86
CA TYR A 67 -10.87 -15.75 3.55
C TYR A 67 -11.57 -15.93 2.20
N VAL A 68 -10.97 -16.66 1.27
CA VAL A 68 -11.57 -17.01 -0.04
C VAL A 68 -12.91 -17.75 0.14
N TYR A 69 -13.04 -18.50 1.22
CA TYR A 69 -14.22 -19.31 1.54
C TYR A 69 -15.09 -18.72 2.64
N HIS A 70 -14.72 -17.55 3.15
CA HIS A 70 -15.42 -16.94 4.29
C HIS A 70 -16.90 -16.66 3.96
N PRO A 71 -17.87 -16.98 4.87
CA PRO A 71 -19.30 -16.87 4.58
C PRO A 71 -19.78 -15.43 4.36
N LYS A 72 -19.03 -14.43 4.83
CA LYS A 72 -19.34 -13.00 4.57
C LYS A 72 -18.97 -12.54 3.16
N ARG A 73 -18.34 -13.38 2.31
CA ARG A 73 -18.06 -13.00 0.92
C ARG A 73 -19.37 -12.74 0.17
N VAL A 74 -19.41 -11.61 -0.51
CA VAL A 74 -20.50 -11.29 -1.43
C VAL A 74 -20.25 -12.00 -2.76
N THR A 75 -21.24 -12.78 -3.21
CA THR A 75 -21.15 -13.57 -4.43
C THR A 75 -22.28 -13.29 -5.42
N THR A 76 -23.18 -12.38 -5.08
CA THR A 76 -24.27 -11.90 -5.94
C THR A 76 -24.24 -10.38 -5.98
N PRO A 77 -24.47 -9.71 -7.13
CA PRO A 77 -24.54 -8.26 -7.19
C PRO A 77 -25.65 -7.71 -6.24
N LEU A 78 -25.34 -6.57 -5.59
CA LEU A 78 -26.27 -5.92 -4.67
C LEU A 78 -26.51 -4.48 -5.12
N ALA A 79 -27.75 -4.01 -4.98
CA ALA A 79 -28.10 -2.61 -5.13
C ALA A 79 -28.99 -2.16 -3.96
N ARG A 80 -28.96 -0.85 -3.66
CA ARG A 80 -29.89 -0.31 -2.66
C ARG A 80 -31.30 -0.33 -3.20
N ARG A 81 -32.27 -0.65 -2.30
CA ARG A 81 -33.69 -0.77 -2.66
C ARG A 81 -34.22 0.45 -3.40
N TYR A 82 -33.88 1.67 -2.97
CA TYR A 82 -34.33 2.89 -3.61
C TYR A 82 -33.96 2.96 -5.09
N LEU A 83 -32.76 2.47 -5.48
CA LEU A 83 -32.32 2.45 -6.88
C LEU A 83 -33.16 1.46 -7.71
N LEU A 84 -33.42 0.27 -7.19
CA LEU A 84 -34.22 -0.76 -7.87
C LEU A 84 -35.68 -0.34 -8.04
N GLU A 85 -36.19 0.45 -7.11
CA GLU A 85 -37.57 0.99 -7.16
C GLU A 85 -37.67 2.33 -7.93
N GLY A 86 -36.57 2.84 -8.45
CA GLY A 86 -36.53 4.13 -9.18
C GLY A 86 -36.88 5.35 -8.31
N LYS A 87 -36.67 5.23 -6.99
CA LYS A 87 -36.90 6.31 -6.04
C LYS A 87 -35.71 7.25 -5.95
N PRO A 88 -35.90 8.53 -5.57
CA PRO A 88 -34.78 9.40 -5.24
C PRO A 88 -33.99 8.82 -4.05
N LYS A 89 -32.69 9.14 -4.01
CA LYS A 89 -31.81 8.76 -2.90
C LYS A 89 -32.41 9.33 -1.60
N PRO A 90 -32.65 8.48 -0.59
CA PRO A 90 -33.24 8.93 0.66
C PRO A 90 -32.33 9.93 1.38
N GLU A 91 -32.92 10.93 2.02
CA GLU A 91 -32.21 11.79 2.98
C GLU A 91 -31.82 10.97 4.22
N GLY A 92 -30.86 11.48 4.97
CA GLY A 92 -30.45 10.82 6.22
C GLY A 92 -29.41 9.74 6.03
N ARG A 93 -28.62 9.75 4.95
CA ARG A 93 -27.49 8.83 4.78
C ARG A 93 -26.53 8.87 5.98
N GLU A 94 -26.41 10.03 6.63
CA GLU A 94 -25.70 10.20 7.89
C GLU A 94 -26.28 9.36 9.04
N GLN A 95 -27.57 9.01 8.98
CA GLN A 95 -28.25 8.18 9.98
C GLN A 95 -28.14 6.67 9.70
N VAL A 96 -27.82 6.28 8.45
CA VAL A 96 -27.62 4.88 8.06
C VAL A 96 -26.45 4.28 8.83
N PHE A 97 -25.55 5.12 9.31
CA PHE A 97 -24.36 4.76 10.04
C PHE A 97 -24.42 5.35 11.44
N ALA A 98 -25.19 4.70 12.34
CA ALA A 98 -25.02 4.99 13.75
C ALA A 98 -23.58 4.72 14.11
N ILE A 99 -22.95 5.74 14.68
CA ILE A 99 -21.58 5.63 15.15
C ILE A 99 -21.63 4.93 16.49
N SER A 100 -20.88 3.85 16.67
CA SER A 100 -20.62 3.32 18.02
C SER A 100 -20.01 4.44 18.86
N LYS A 101 -20.07 4.35 20.19
CA LYS A 101 -19.41 5.30 21.09
C LYS A 101 -17.92 5.53 20.73
N ASN A 102 -17.32 4.61 19.97
CA ASN A 102 -15.93 4.60 19.53
C ASN A 102 -15.72 5.08 18.08
N GLY A 103 -16.68 5.80 17.49
CA GLY A 103 -16.54 6.37 16.16
C GLY A 103 -16.70 5.42 14.98
N ILE A 104 -17.07 4.16 15.21
CA ILE A 104 -17.20 3.15 14.16
C ILE A 104 -18.61 3.17 13.56
N PRO A 105 -18.76 3.19 12.21
CA PRO A 105 -20.07 3.10 11.59
C PRO A 105 -20.77 1.78 11.97
N ILE A 106 -21.89 1.88 12.63
CA ILE A 106 -22.82 0.75 12.85
C ILE A 106 -23.97 0.94 11.86
N LEU A 107 -24.27 -0.08 11.08
CA LEU A 107 -25.49 -0.08 10.28
C LEU A 107 -26.67 -0.05 11.24
N ASN A 108 -27.44 1.04 11.24
CA ASN A 108 -28.58 1.16 12.13
C ASN A 108 -29.80 0.48 11.50
N SER A 109 -30.24 -0.63 12.07
CA SER A 109 -31.42 -1.38 11.62
C SER A 109 -32.76 -0.65 11.76
N LEU A 110 -32.76 0.60 12.26
CA LEU A 110 -33.96 1.41 12.49
C LEU A 110 -34.26 2.40 11.37
N ILE A 111 -33.48 2.37 10.26
CA ILE A 111 -33.59 3.37 9.17
C ILE A 111 -34.38 2.77 8.01
N SER A 112 -35.01 3.65 7.23
CA SER A 112 -35.84 3.34 6.08
C SER A 112 -35.39 2.11 5.30
N ASN A 113 -36.26 1.16 5.05
CA ASN A 113 -36.03 -0.01 4.19
C ASN A 113 -35.47 0.34 2.80
N ASP A 114 -35.52 1.62 2.40
CA ASP A 114 -35.00 2.10 1.12
C ASP A 114 -33.45 1.99 1.02
N TRP A 115 -32.76 1.95 2.18
CA TRP A 115 -31.30 1.71 2.25
C TRP A 115 -30.91 0.24 2.35
N ASP A 116 -31.87 -0.68 2.36
CA ASP A 116 -31.54 -2.12 2.38
C ASP A 116 -30.77 -2.52 1.14
N TRP A 117 -29.82 -3.42 1.33
CA TRP A 117 -29.22 -4.16 0.23
C TRP A 117 -30.21 -5.20 -0.31
N VAL A 118 -30.34 -5.23 -1.63
CA VAL A 118 -31.18 -6.21 -2.34
C VAL A 118 -30.32 -6.91 -3.38
N GLU A 119 -30.35 -8.23 -3.39
CA GLU A 119 -29.70 -9.02 -4.45
C GLU A 119 -30.37 -8.73 -5.80
N THR A 120 -29.53 -8.63 -6.82
CA THR A 120 -29.98 -8.39 -8.19
C THR A 120 -29.12 -9.17 -9.18
N ASP A 121 -29.48 -9.15 -10.46
CA ASP A 121 -28.68 -9.73 -11.51
C ASP A 121 -27.61 -8.74 -12.03
N TRP A 122 -26.64 -9.28 -12.78
CA TRP A 122 -25.54 -8.49 -13.33
C TRP A 122 -26.00 -7.41 -14.31
N ASP A 123 -27.01 -7.71 -15.16
CA ASP A 123 -27.50 -6.75 -16.14
C ASP A 123 -28.13 -5.56 -15.46
N THR A 124 -28.97 -5.81 -14.46
CA THR A 124 -29.58 -4.76 -13.64
C THR A 124 -28.51 -3.93 -12.91
N ALA A 125 -27.58 -4.57 -12.22
CA ALA A 125 -26.53 -3.88 -11.47
C ALA A 125 -25.66 -2.99 -12.37
N LEU A 126 -25.14 -3.54 -13.48
CA LEU A 126 -24.27 -2.80 -14.40
C LEU A 126 -25.03 -1.67 -15.14
N ASN A 127 -26.32 -1.86 -15.45
CA ASN A 127 -27.12 -0.79 -16.02
C ASN A 127 -27.35 0.34 -15.03
N LEU A 128 -27.67 0.05 -13.76
CA LEU A 128 -27.80 1.07 -12.71
C LEU A 128 -26.51 1.88 -12.55
N VAL A 129 -25.34 1.19 -12.55
CA VAL A 129 -24.05 1.88 -12.48
C VAL A 129 -23.84 2.76 -13.70
N ALA A 130 -24.02 2.23 -14.91
CA ALA A 130 -23.80 2.97 -16.15
C ALA A 130 -24.73 4.18 -16.27
N ASP A 131 -26.03 4.02 -15.95
CA ASP A 131 -27.01 5.12 -16.01
C ASP A 131 -26.65 6.27 -15.06
N ASN A 132 -26.29 5.95 -13.82
CA ASN A 132 -25.95 6.97 -12.83
C ASN A 132 -24.61 7.67 -13.13
N LEU A 133 -23.57 6.92 -13.52
CA LEU A 133 -22.29 7.51 -13.88
C LEU A 133 -22.42 8.43 -15.11
N VAL A 134 -23.12 7.98 -16.16
CA VAL A 134 -23.35 8.79 -17.36
C VAL A 134 -24.21 10.01 -17.06
N ARG A 135 -25.27 9.87 -16.28
CA ARG A 135 -26.14 10.99 -15.85
C ARG A 135 -25.33 12.07 -15.13
N ILE A 136 -24.51 11.69 -14.17
CA ILE A 136 -23.67 12.63 -13.41
C ILE A 136 -22.64 13.27 -14.33
N TYR A 137 -21.95 12.48 -15.15
CA TYR A 137 -20.97 13.01 -16.11
C TYR A 137 -21.57 14.00 -17.10
N GLN A 138 -22.74 13.71 -17.66
CA GLN A 138 -23.42 14.61 -18.61
C GLN A 138 -23.88 15.91 -17.96
N ARG A 139 -24.25 15.89 -16.68
CA ARG A 139 -24.67 17.06 -15.94
C ARG A 139 -23.49 17.90 -15.43
N ASP A 140 -22.48 17.26 -14.84
CA ASP A 140 -21.45 17.94 -14.04
C ASP A 140 -20.04 17.86 -14.66
N GLY A 141 -19.86 17.05 -15.72
CA GLY A 141 -18.59 16.93 -16.46
C GLY A 141 -17.56 16.01 -15.82
N SER A 142 -16.34 16.04 -16.36
CA SER A 142 -15.23 15.16 -16.03
C SER A 142 -14.75 15.27 -14.57
N GLU A 143 -14.80 16.48 -14.01
CA GLU A 143 -14.33 16.76 -12.64
C GLU A 143 -15.20 16.09 -11.58
N ALA A 144 -16.47 15.81 -11.90
CA ALA A 144 -17.39 15.12 -11.00
C ALA A 144 -17.12 13.62 -10.88
N MET A 145 -16.24 13.06 -11.71
CA MET A 145 -15.96 11.64 -11.81
C MET A 145 -14.62 11.31 -11.21
N ALA A 146 -14.56 10.27 -10.36
CA ALA A 146 -13.31 9.79 -9.76
C ALA A 146 -13.32 8.27 -9.56
N VAL A 147 -12.12 7.67 -9.50
CA VAL A 147 -11.95 6.24 -9.29
C VAL A 147 -10.75 5.91 -8.41
N TYR A 148 -10.93 4.94 -7.53
CA TYR A 148 -9.87 4.30 -6.77
C TYR A 148 -9.56 2.94 -7.39
N CYS A 149 -8.35 2.80 -7.93
CA CYS A 149 -7.75 1.54 -8.34
C CYS A 149 -7.14 0.82 -7.13
N CYS A 150 -6.67 -0.43 -7.29
CA CYS A 150 -6.30 -1.25 -6.14
C CYS A 150 -5.01 -2.04 -6.36
N ALA A 151 -4.13 -1.97 -5.37
CA ALA A 151 -2.93 -2.81 -5.34
C ALA A 151 -3.20 -4.30 -5.02
N LYS A 152 -4.44 -4.71 -4.79
CA LYS A 152 -4.86 -6.12 -4.67
C LYS A 152 -5.35 -6.71 -5.98
N ALA A 153 -5.79 -5.86 -6.88
CA ALA A 153 -6.19 -6.22 -8.24
C ALA A 153 -4.96 -6.49 -9.12
N THR A 154 -5.15 -7.20 -10.21
CA THR A 154 -4.08 -7.52 -11.16
C THR A 154 -3.63 -6.28 -11.94
N ASN A 155 -2.53 -6.39 -12.66
CA ASN A 155 -2.09 -5.34 -13.58
C ASN A 155 -3.17 -5.03 -14.60
N GLU A 156 -3.77 -6.06 -15.14
CA GLU A 156 -4.80 -6.00 -16.16
C GLU A 156 -6.07 -5.31 -15.65
N ASP A 157 -6.50 -5.62 -14.42
CA ASP A 157 -7.65 -4.97 -13.77
C ASP A 157 -7.41 -3.46 -13.59
N ASN A 158 -6.23 -3.09 -13.08
CA ASN A 158 -5.85 -1.68 -12.88
C ASN A 158 -5.72 -0.93 -14.21
N TYR A 159 -5.13 -1.56 -15.23
CA TYR A 159 -5.04 -0.97 -16.57
C TYR A 159 -6.41 -0.66 -17.17
N LEU A 160 -7.33 -1.60 -17.10
CA LEU A 160 -8.67 -1.41 -17.67
C LEU A 160 -9.48 -0.36 -16.92
N LEU A 161 -9.38 -0.33 -15.59
CA LEU A 161 -10.17 0.61 -14.79
C LEU A 161 -9.72 2.06 -15.04
N GLN A 162 -8.41 2.34 -15.04
CA GLN A 162 -7.90 3.66 -15.38
C GLN A 162 -8.19 4.04 -16.84
N LYS A 163 -8.08 3.07 -17.79
CA LYS A 163 -8.45 3.28 -19.20
C LYS A 163 -9.91 3.70 -19.33
N MET A 164 -10.83 3.01 -18.63
CA MET A 164 -12.26 3.32 -18.66
C MET A 164 -12.54 4.77 -18.24
N TYR A 165 -11.96 5.23 -17.14
CA TYR A 165 -12.20 6.59 -16.65
C TYR A 165 -11.58 7.65 -17.56
N ARG A 166 -10.38 7.43 -18.06
CA ARG A 166 -9.71 8.37 -18.96
C ARG A 166 -10.37 8.44 -20.34
N ALA A 167 -10.68 7.29 -20.93
CA ALA A 167 -11.25 7.21 -22.27
C ALA A 167 -12.71 7.68 -22.30
N LEU A 168 -13.54 7.26 -21.34
CA LEU A 168 -14.98 7.50 -21.38
C LEU A 168 -15.40 8.79 -20.65
N PHE A 169 -14.81 9.07 -19.49
CA PHE A 169 -15.16 10.28 -18.72
C PHE A 169 -14.16 11.41 -18.89
N ARG A 170 -13.05 11.18 -19.60
CA ARG A 170 -12.02 12.21 -19.87
C ARG A 170 -11.50 12.85 -18.59
N THR A 171 -11.35 12.07 -17.54
CA THR A 171 -10.83 12.49 -16.25
C THR A 171 -9.53 11.77 -15.90
N ASN A 172 -8.62 12.48 -15.23
CA ASN A 172 -7.43 11.92 -14.60
C ASN A 172 -7.57 11.80 -13.08
N ASN A 173 -8.79 11.94 -12.52
CA ASN A 173 -9.10 11.65 -11.11
C ASN A 173 -9.06 10.13 -10.86
N VAL A 174 -7.88 9.56 -11.04
CA VAL A 174 -7.55 8.14 -10.96
C VAL A 174 -6.36 8.00 -10.04
N ASP A 175 -6.52 7.34 -8.90
CA ASP A 175 -5.39 7.12 -7.99
C ASP A 175 -5.58 5.77 -7.26
N HIS A 176 -4.61 5.36 -6.46
CA HIS A 176 -4.67 4.13 -5.68
C HIS A 176 -3.85 4.23 -4.40
N CYS A 177 -3.83 3.17 -3.60
CA CYS A 177 -3.21 3.14 -2.27
C CYS A 177 -1.72 3.51 -2.22
N THR A 178 -1.00 3.63 -3.35
CA THR A 178 0.39 4.14 -3.35
C THR A 178 0.44 5.55 -2.76
N ARG A 179 -0.65 6.34 -2.94
CA ARG A 179 -0.79 7.68 -2.38
C ARG A 179 -0.61 7.69 -0.87
N LEU A 180 -1.19 6.73 -0.19
CA LEU A 180 -1.16 6.58 1.26
C LEU A 180 0.07 5.80 1.76
N CYS A 181 0.86 5.21 0.85
CA CYS A 181 1.92 4.27 1.20
C CYS A 181 3.32 4.81 0.90
N HIS A 182 3.63 5.06 -0.36
CA HIS A 182 4.98 5.38 -0.83
C HIS A 182 5.05 6.58 -1.78
N ALA A 183 4.02 7.43 -1.83
CA ALA A 183 4.03 8.58 -2.73
C ALA A 183 5.23 9.51 -2.49
N GLY A 184 5.64 9.73 -1.23
CA GLY A 184 6.85 10.49 -0.90
C GLY A 184 8.12 9.87 -1.53
N SER A 185 8.25 8.53 -1.46
CA SER A 185 9.37 7.83 -2.11
C SER A 185 9.32 7.92 -3.63
N VAL A 186 8.11 7.81 -4.24
CA VAL A 186 7.90 7.95 -5.69
C VAL A 186 8.35 9.33 -6.16
N VAL A 187 7.88 10.39 -5.49
CA VAL A 187 8.22 11.77 -5.85
C VAL A 187 9.72 12.04 -5.69
N ALA A 188 10.32 11.61 -4.56
CA ALA A 188 11.75 11.79 -4.29
C ALA A 188 12.62 11.10 -5.36
N LEU A 189 12.32 9.83 -5.68
CA LEU A 189 13.07 9.09 -6.70
C LEU A 189 12.87 9.69 -8.10
N GLN A 190 11.64 10.11 -8.46
CA GLN A 190 11.39 10.80 -9.74
C GLN A 190 12.21 12.09 -9.87
N GLN A 191 12.27 12.89 -8.82
CA GLN A 191 13.04 14.14 -8.81
C GLN A 191 14.55 13.91 -8.89
N ALA A 192 15.04 12.94 -8.10
CA ALA A 192 16.48 12.70 -7.97
C ALA A 192 17.07 11.88 -9.11
N ILE A 193 16.35 10.88 -9.63
CA ILE A 193 16.88 9.92 -10.62
C ILE A 193 15.99 9.69 -11.85
N GLY A 194 14.76 10.20 -11.85
CA GLY A 194 13.80 10.01 -12.96
C GLY A 194 13.14 8.63 -12.98
N SER A 195 13.15 7.89 -11.87
CA SER A 195 12.52 6.59 -11.71
C SER A 195 11.81 6.51 -10.35
N SER A 196 10.92 5.57 -10.16
CA SER A 196 10.20 5.41 -8.89
C SER A 196 10.29 3.99 -8.31
N ALA A 197 11.01 3.11 -8.98
CA ALA A 197 11.11 1.71 -8.62
C ALA A 197 12.33 1.40 -7.73
N MET A 198 12.30 0.26 -7.06
CA MET A 198 13.43 -0.33 -6.35
C MET A 198 14.57 -0.60 -7.33
N SER A 199 15.80 -0.15 -7.03
CA SER A 199 16.90 -0.22 -7.98
C SER A 199 17.48 -1.64 -8.18
N ASN A 200 17.43 -2.47 -7.14
CA ASN A 200 18.01 -3.80 -7.10
C ASN A 200 16.95 -4.86 -6.77
N THR A 201 17.24 -6.13 -6.97
CA THR A 201 16.31 -7.21 -6.64
C THR A 201 16.42 -7.67 -5.18
N ALA A 202 15.35 -8.26 -4.66
CA ALA A 202 15.35 -8.84 -3.32
C ALA A 202 16.39 -9.97 -3.18
N SER A 203 16.70 -10.71 -4.25
CA SER A 203 17.72 -11.77 -4.23
C SER A 203 19.14 -11.24 -4.01
N GLN A 204 19.39 -9.96 -4.28
CA GLN A 204 20.69 -9.32 -4.05
C GLN A 204 20.95 -8.94 -2.58
N VAL A 205 19.96 -9.10 -1.70
CA VAL A 205 20.14 -8.91 -0.25
C VAL A 205 21.34 -9.70 0.29
N MET A 206 21.59 -10.91 -0.24
CA MET A 206 22.71 -11.75 0.17
C MET A 206 24.10 -11.22 -0.27
N LEU A 207 24.15 -10.19 -1.11
CA LEU A 207 25.38 -9.58 -1.60
C LEU A 207 25.75 -8.29 -0.83
N ASN A 208 24.92 -7.88 0.12
CA ASN A 208 25.19 -6.67 0.90
C ASN A 208 26.21 -6.93 2.00
N ASP A 209 27.15 -6.00 2.17
CA ASP A 209 28.06 -5.95 3.32
C ASP A 209 27.46 -5.15 4.47
N VAL A 210 26.71 -4.10 4.12
CA VAL A 210 26.02 -3.24 5.08
C VAL A 210 24.58 -2.99 4.65
N PHE A 211 23.64 -3.24 5.57
CA PHE A 211 22.24 -2.83 5.46
C PHE A 211 21.99 -1.54 6.24
N LEU A 212 21.39 -0.54 5.60
CA LEU A 212 20.73 0.56 6.29
C LEU A 212 19.21 0.33 6.18
N VAL A 213 18.59 -0.15 7.27
CA VAL A 213 17.15 -0.43 7.33
C VAL A 213 16.47 0.66 8.14
N THR A 214 15.50 1.36 7.55
CA THR A 214 14.86 2.49 8.21
C THR A 214 13.36 2.59 7.93
N GLY A 215 12.59 2.98 8.96
CA GLY A 215 11.14 3.15 8.86
C GLY A 215 10.41 1.90 8.35
N SER A 216 10.98 0.72 8.60
CA SER A 216 10.47 -0.56 8.13
C SER A 216 10.64 -1.65 9.17
N ASN A 217 9.56 -2.07 9.80
CA ASN A 217 9.57 -3.35 10.52
C ASN A 217 9.51 -4.49 9.52
N THR A 218 10.66 -4.80 8.89
CA THR A 218 10.74 -5.71 7.77
C THR A 218 10.34 -7.14 8.15
N SER A 219 10.61 -7.56 9.40
CA SER A 219 10.21 -8.89 9.91
C SER A 219 8.69 -9.13 9.90
N GLU A 220 7.89 -8.09 10.13
CA GLU A 220 6.42 -8.17 10.12
C GLU A 220 5.82 -7.82 8.74
N ASN A 221 6.46 -6.89 8.03
CA ASN A 221 5.92 -6.31 6.79
C ASN A 221 6.36 -7.05 5.53
N HIS A 222 7.62 -7.50 5.48
CA HIS A 222 8.23 -8.22 4.36
C HIS A 222 9.07 -9.42 4.89
N PRO A 223 8.43 -10.40 5.57
CA PRO A 223 9.12 -11.39 6.39
C PRO A 223 10.20 -12.19 5.66
N ILE A 224 10.02 -12.45 4.35
CA ILE A 224 10.98 -13.23 3.58
C ILE A 224 12.23 -12.41 3.23
N ILE A 225 12.10 -11.12 2.95
CA ILE A 225 13.27 -10.23 2.79
C ILE A 225 14.01 -10.11 4.13
N ALA A 226 13.30 -9.97 5.25
CA ALA A 226 13.92 -9.95 6.57
C ALA A 226 14.65 -11.26 6.90
N LEU A 227 14.09 -12.41 6.49
CA LEU A 227 14.77 -13.71 6.64
C LEU A 227 16.10 -13.73 5.89
N GLN A 228 16.14 -13.27 4.64
CA GLN A 228 17.36 -13.16 3.84
C GLN A 228 18.37 -12.18 4.46
N MET A 229 17.91 -11.03 4.99
CA MET A 229 18.79 -10.09 5.72
C MET A 229 19.44 -10.74 6.95
N LYS A 230 18.64 -11.45 7.77
CA LYS A 230 19.16 -12.20 8.95
C LYS A 230 20.12 -13.29 8.54
N GLU A 231 19.87 -13.94 7.42
CA GLU A 231 20.77 -14.98 6.86
C GLU A 231 22.09 -14.36 6.39
N ALA A 232 22.07 -13.21 5.68
CA ALA A 232 23.27 -12.51 5.27
C ALA A 232 24.12 -12.06 6.47
N VAL A 233 23.50 -11.57 7.55
CA VAL A 233 24.22 -11.23 8.80
C VAL A 233 24.88 -12.46 9.41
N ARG A 234 24.15 -13.58 9.50
CA ARG A 234 24.66 -14.81 10.18
C ARG A 234 25.68 -15.59 9.37
N GLN A 235 25.50 -15.67 8.04
CA GLN A 235 26.30 -16.53 7.18
C GLN A 235 27.43 -15.78 6.47
N ASN A 236 27.16 -14.54 6.05
CA ASN A 236 28.10 -13.76 5.23
C ASN A 236 28.81 -12.67 6.05
N GLY A 237 28.46 -12.49 7.33
CA GLY A 237 29.05 -11.47 8.20
C GLY A 237 28.62 -10.03 7.85
N ALA A 238 27.53 -9.86 7.11
CA ALA A 238 26.99 -8.56 6.81
C ALA A 238 26.62 -7.79 8.10
N LYS A 239 26.78 -6.49 8.09
CA LYS A 239 26.44 -5.60 9.22
C LYS A 239 25.12 -4.89 8.96
N MET A 240 24.40 -4.57 10.03
CA MET A 240 23.10 -3.92 9.91
C MET A 240 23.05 -2.66 10.79
N ILE A 241 22.59 -1.56 10.20
CA ILE A 241 22.19 -0.34 10.88
C ILE A 241 20.66 -0.29 10.83
N VAL A 242 20.00 -0.24 11.97
CA VAL A 242 18.56 -0.04 12.07
C VAL A 242 18.28 1.37 12.57
N VAL A 243 17.47 2.14 11.83
CA VAL A 243 17.01 3.47 12.20
C VAL A 243 15.50 3.45 12.30
N ASP A 244 14.98 3.27 13.51
CA ASP A 244 13.54 3.14 13.77
C ASP A 244 13.21 3.55 15.21
N PRO A 245 12.10 4.28 15.45
CA PRO A 245 11.69 4.67 16.81
C PRO A 245 11.31 3.49 17.70
N ARG A 246 10.98 2.36 17.08
CA ARG A 246 10.62 1.11 17.77
C ARG A 246 11.78 0.12 17.72
N ARG A 247 11.97 -0.62 18.82
CA ARG A 247 12.87 -1.76 18.87
C ARG A 247 12.25 -2.95 18.12
N ILE A 248 12.36 -2.91 16.79
CA ILE A 248 11.91 -3.99 15.89
C ILE A 248 12.83 -5.20 15.98
N GLU A 249 12.36 -6.39 15.56
CA GLU A 249 13.14 -7.65 15.67
C GLU A 249 14.52 -7.57 14.98
N LEU A 250 14.68 -6.80 13.90
CA LEU A 250 15.97 -6.66 13.22
C LEU A 250 17.04 -5.98 14.09
N VAL A 251 16.66 -5.27 15.16
CA VAL A 251 17.62 -4.71 16.12
C VAL A 251 18.45 -5.80 16.79
N ASP A 252 17.91 -7.01 16.98
CA ASP A 252 18.64 -8.14 17.55
C ASP A 252 19.74 -8.69 16.63
N PHE A 253 19.75 -8.25 15.37
CA PHE A 253 20.74 -8.60 14.33
C PHE A 253 21.61 -7.40 13.96
N ALA A 254 21.32 -6.22 14.51
CA ALA A 254 21.98 -4.97 14.14
C ALA A 254 23.28 -4.76 14.90
N GLU A 255 24.31 -4.28 14.21
CA GLU A 255 25.52 -3.71 14.84
C GLU A 255 25.22 -2.37 15.52
N LEU A 256 24.21 -1.63 15.02
CA LEU A 256 23.85 -0.34 15.52
C LEU A 256 22.34 -0.07 15.37
N TRP A 257 21.72 0.42 16.44
CA TRP A 257 20.34 0.90 16.44
C TRP A 257 20.30 2.38 16.80
N LEU A 258 19.64 3.18 15.95
CA LEU A 258 19.40 4.61 16.14
C LEU A 258 17.90 4.82 16.42
N PRO A 259 17.48 4.91 17.70
CA PRO A 259 16.10 5.11 18.10
C PRO A 259 15.67 6.58 17.98
N LEU A 260 15.49 7.07 16.77
CA LEU A 260 15.12 8.46 16.52
C LEU A 260 13.67 8.75 16.98
N LYS A 261 13.39 9.99 17.39
CA LYS A 261 12.01 10.46 17.57
C LYS A 261 11.26 10.44 16.24
N PRO A 262 9.97 10.02 16.19
CA PRO A 262 9.18 10.07 14.96
C PRO A 262 9.21 11.45 14.31
N GLY A 263 9.41 11.49 12.98
CA GLY A 263 9.49 12.75 12.22
C GLY A 263 10.87 13.39 12.10
N THR A 264 11.92 12.84 12.73
CA THR A 264 13.27 13.42 12.72
C THR A 264 14.24 12.75 11.75
N ASN A 265 13.71 12.15 10.69
CA ASN A 265 14.51 11.43 9.67
C ASN A 265 15.51 12.36 8.96
N VAL A 266 15.07 13.55 8.53
CA VAL A 266 15.89 14.49 7.76
C VAL A 266 17.13 14.91 8.54
N PRO A 267 17.05 15.37 9.82
CA PRO A 267 18.24 15.70 10.61
C PRO A 267 19.23 14.54 10.72
N VAL A 268 18.76 13.32 11.02
CA VAL A 268 19.64 12.16 11.22
C VAL A 268 20.39 11.80 9.94
N PHE A 269 19.69 11.66 8.80
CA PHE A 269 20.34 11.27 7.55
C PHE A 269 21.17 12.41 6.94
N SER A 270 20.77 13.66 7.09
CA SER A 270 21.57 14.81 6.70
C SER A 270 22.84 14.97 7.55
N ALA A 271 22.78 14.63 8.85
CA ALA A 271 23.95 14.58 9.71
C ALA A 271 24.92 13.44 9.31
N MET A 272 24.38 12.26 8.92
CA MET A 272 25.21 11.20 8.33
C MET A 272 25.91 11.71 7.05
N ALA A 273 25.18 12.41 6.17
CA ALA A 273 25.74 13.01 4.96
C ALA A 273 26.81 14.07 5.29
N HIS A 274 26.58 14.91 6.30
CA HIS A 274 27.56 15.87 6.79
C HIS A 274 28.87 15.20 7.19
N VAL A 275 28.80 14.12 8.01
CA VAL A 275 29.99 13.35 8.42
C VAL A 275 30.72 12.79 7.21
N ILE A 276 29.99 12.16 6.27
CA ILE A 276 30.55 11.57 5.04
C ILE A 276 31.32 12.62 4.23
N VAL A 277 30.77 13.83 4.09
CA VAL A 277 31.41 14.93 3.37
C VAL A 277 32.62 15.49 4.14
N LYS A 278 32.45 15.80 5.44
CA LYS A 278 33.53 16.39 6.26
C LYS A 278 34.71 15.47 6.48
N GLU A 279 34.50 14.16 6.52
CA GLU A 279 35.57 13.17 6.66
C GLU A 279 36.11 12.68 5.30
N ASN A 280 35.64 13.27 4.19
CA ASN A 280 36.04 12.92 2.82
C ASN A 280 35.82 11.42 2.49
N LEU A 281 34.70 10.84 2.96
CA LEU A 281 34.30 9.46 2.69
C LEU A 281 33.43 9.34 1.42
N ILE A 282 33.47 10.34 0.56
CA ILE A 282 32.69 10.45 -0.67
C ILE A 282 33.34 9.71 -1.83
N ASN A 283 32.50 9.24 -2.75
CA ASN A 283 32.97 8.72 -4.05
C ASN A 283 33.07 9.87 -5.06
N HIS A 284 34.26 10.46 -5.15
CA HIS A 284 34.52 11.62 -6.02
C HIS A 284 34.23 11.36 -7.50
N GLU A 285 34.57 10.17 -7.99
CA GLU A 285 34.34 9.79 -9.40
C GLU A 285 32.84 9.68 -9.71
N PHE A 286 32.10 9.04 -8.88
CA PHE A 286 30.64 8.90 -9.02
C PHE A 286 29.96 10.28 -9.01
N ILE A 287 30.33 11.14 -8.05
CA ILE A 287 29.75 12.49 -7.94
C ILE A 287 30.05 13.31 -9.20
N ALA A 288 31.31 13.34 -9.66
CA ALA A 288 31.72 14.13 -10.83
C ALA A 288 31.04 13.65 -12.11
N ASN A 289 30.93 12.33 -12.31
CA ASN A 289 30.47 11.76 -13.57
C ASN A 289 28.93 11.57 -13.62
N ARG A 290 28.30 11.28 -12.50
CA ARG A 290 26.93 10.82 -12.50
C ARG A 290 25.92 11.73 -11.78
N THR A 291 26.40 12.83 -11.15
CA THR A 291 25.48 13.69 -10.38
C THR A 291 25.59 15.17 -10.79
N GLU A 292 24.63 15.95 -10.29
CA GLU A 292 24.58 17.42 -10.39
C GLU A 292 24.03 18.01 -9.07
N GLY A 293 24.27 19.32 -8.85
CA GLY A 293 23.77 20.04 -7.67
C GLY A 293 24.57 19.79 -6.38
N TYR A 294 25.76 19.18 -6.46
CA TYR A 294 26.55 18.78 -5.29
C TYR A 294 26.99 19.99 -4.43
N THR A 295 27.41 21.10 -5.05
CA THR A 295 27.91 22.29 -4.31
C THR A 295 26.85 22.89 -3.42
N ASP A 296 25.67 23.19 -3.96
CA ASP A 296 24.53 23.77 -3.20
C ASP A 296 24.06 22.82 -2.11
N PHE A 297 24.08 21.51 -2.39
CA PHE A 297 23.75 20.49 -1.41
C PHE A 297 24.71 20.48 -0.23
N VAL A 298 26.05 20.52 -0.49
CA VAL A 298 27.07 20.55 0.58
C VAL A 298 26.92 21.80 1.44
N GLU A 299 26.67 22.96 0.85
CA GLU A 299 26.40 24.19 1.60
C GLU A 299 25.18 24.04 2.53
N SER A 300 24.13 23.36 2.06
CA SER A 300 22.92 23.12 2.86
C SER A 300 23.15 22.18 4.06
N LEU A 301 24.20 21.34 3.99
CA LEU A 301 24.54 20.40 5.07
C LEU A 301 25.22 21.05 6.28
N GLU A 302 25.74 22.27 6.18
CA GLU A 302 26.57 22.89 7.24
C GLU A 302 25.83 22.97 8.59
N LYS A 303 24.52 23.15 8.57
CA LYS A 303 23.68 23.17 9.78
C LYS A 303 23.39 21.79 10.39
N PHE A 304 23.49 20.73 9.61
CA PHE A 304 23.15 19.36 10.03
C PHE A 304 24.36 18.67 10.66
N THR A 305 24.91 19.22 11.73
CA THR A 305 25.95 18.53 12.48
C THR A 305 25.36 17.35 13.26
N PRO A 306 26.16 16.33 13.62
CA PRO A 306 25.68 15.25 14.49
C PRO A 306 25.08 15.74 15.81
N GLU A 307 25.64 16.80 16.40
CA GLU A 307 25.14 17.41 17.64
C GLU A 307 23.77 18.06 17.46
N TYR A 308 23.57 18.78 16.34
CA TYR A 308 22.26 19.33 15.99
C TYR A 308 21.22 18.19 15.82
N ALA A 309 21.61 17.11 15.14
CA ALA A 309 20.72 15.97 14.96
C ALA A 309 20.42 15.24 16.27
N GLU A 310 21.38 15.15 17.21
CA GLU A 310 21.16 14.60 18.57
C GLU A 310 20.13 15.43 19.34
N GLU A 311 20.26 16.76 19.33
CA GLU A 311 19.31 17.65 20.00
C GLU A 311 17.87 17.44 19.51
N ILE A 312 17.69 17.32 18.20
CA ILE A 312 16.36 17.17 17.57
C ILE A 312 15.82 15.75 17.76
N SER A 313 16.63 14.74 17.42
CA SER A 313 16.17 13.35 17.27
C SER A 313 16.31 12.51 18.54
N GLY A 314 17.17 12.91 19.48
CA GLY A 314 17.56 12.11 20.63
C GLY A 314 18.56 11.00 20.32
N VAL A 315 19.02 10.87 19.08
CA VAL A 315 20.05 9.88 18.71
C VAL A 315 21.42 10.44 19.04
N PRO A 316 22.29 9.72 19.80
CA PRO A 316 23.62 10.22 20.16
C PRO A 316 24.46 10.57 18.94
N ALA A 317 25.14 11.73 18.96
CA ALA A 317 25.96 12.21 17.87
C ALA A 317 27.06 11.22 17.43
N ASP A 318 27.64 10.50 18.41
CA ASP A 318 28.66 9.47 18.13
C ASP A 318 28.07 8.25 17.42
N ASP A 319 26.84 7.87 17.68
CA ASP A 319 26.17 6.78 16.96
C ASP A 319 25.84 7.20 15.51
N ILE A 320 25.46 8.47 15.29
CA ILE A 320 25.29 9.02 13.94
C ILE A 320 26.61 8.98 13.17
N ARG A 321 27.74 9.38 13.79
CA ARG A 321 29.09 9.29 13.17
C ARG A 321 29.46 7.83 12.86
N LYS A 322 29.20 6.93 13.80
CA LYS A 322 29.48 5.50 13.62
C LYS A 322 28.67 4.93 12.46
N ALA A 323 27.38 5.25 12.37
CA ALA A 323 26.50 4.84 11.27
C ALA A 323 27.00 5.37 9.91
N ALA A 324 27.32 6.65 9.84
CA ALA A 324 27.84 7.30 8.65
C ALA A 324 29.11 6.62 8.12
N ARG A 325 30.10 6.40 9.00
CA ARG A 325 31.36 5.73 8.67
C ARG A 325 31.14 4.27 8.26
N MET A 326 30.26 3.55 8.97
CA MET A 326 29.96 2.14 8.66
C MET A 326 29.32 2.01 7.28
N TYR A 327 28.35 2.89 6.93
CA TYR A 327 27.71 2.90 5.63
C TYR A 327 28.67 3.30 4.50
N ALA A 328 29.46 4.35 4.70
CA ALA A 328 30.31 4.90 3.66
C ALA A 328 31.53 4.03 3.33
N ASN A 329 32.08 3.31 4.32
CA ASN A 329 33.27 2.46 4.12
C ASN A 329 32.94 1.02 3.67
N ALA A 330 31.67 0.68 3.48
CA ALA A 330 31.28 -0.61 2.93
C ALA A 330 31.64 -0.71 1.44
N GLU A 331 31.95 -1.90 0.96
CA GLU A 331 32.08 -2.14 -0.49
C GLU A 331 30.69 -2.14 -1.14
N ASN A 332 29.72 -2.84 -0.52
CA ASN A 332 28.36 -2.99 -0.99
C ASN A 332 27.36 -2.63 0.12
N ALA A 333 26.95 -1.37 0.21
CA ALA A 333 25.89 -0.96 1.12
C ALA A 333 24.57 -0.71 0.38
N ALA A 334 23.45 -1.13 0.99
CA ALA A 334 22.13 -0.91 0.45
C ALA A 334 21.18 -0.31 1.49
N ILE A 335 20.32 0.59 1.02
CA ILE A 335 19.28 1.23 1.84
C ILE A 335 17.95 0.55 1.58
N TYR A 336 17.29 0.10 2.65
CA TYR A 336 15.95 -0.47 2.62
C TYR A 336 15.03 0.37 3.51
N TRP A 337 13.94 0.89 2.96
CA TRP A 337 13.03 1.69 3.75
C TRP A 337 11.56 1.38 3.50
N GLY A 338 10.75 1.66 4.50
CA GLY A 338 9.31 1.48 4.46
C GLY A 338 8.54 2.78 4.67
N MET A 339 7.29 2.62 5.09
CA MET A 339 6.34 3.72 5.28
C MET A 339 6.74 4.70 6.40
N GLY A 340 7.61 4.31 7.36
CA GLY A 340 8.12 5.22 8.38
C GLY A 340 8.94 6.39 7.82
N ILE A 341 9.44 6.26 6.58
CA ILE A 341 10.09 7.35 5.84
C ILE A 341 9.07 8.20 5.08
N SER A 342 8.13 7.55 4.41
CA SER A 342 7.26 8.23 3.45
C SER A 342 5.97 8.81 4.04
N GLN A 343 5.42 8.24 5.12
CA GLN A 343 4.14 8.65 5.72
C GLN A 343 4.31 9.79 6.75
N LEU A 344 4.92 10.88 6.33
CA LEU A 344 5.16 12.12 7.07
C LEU A 344 4.82 13.32 6.18
N SER A 345 4.48 14.45 6.78
CA SER A 345 4.27 15.72 6.08
C SER A 345 5.51 16.22 5.31
N HIS A 346 6.68 15.65 5.60
CA HIS A 346 7.96 15.85 4.91
C HIS A 346 8.56 14.52 4.41
N GLY A 347 7.71 13.57 4.03
CA GLY A 347 8.12 12.23 3.58
C GLY A 347 8.98 12.23 2.32
N THR A 348 8.73 13.18 1.39
CA THR A 348 9.55 13.38 0.21
C THR A 348 10.98 13.81 0.59
N ALA A 349 11.14 14.76 1.51
CA ALA A 349 12.46 15.19 1.99
C ALA A 349 13.20 14.07 2.73
N SER A 350 12.48 13.28 3.54
CA SER A 350 13.04 12.11 4.23
C SER A 350 13.61 11.07 3.25
N ALA A 351 12.90 10.79 2.15
CA ALA A 351 13.38 9.87 1.11
C ALA A 351 14.54 10.46 0.30
N LEU A 352 14.55 11.78 0.01
CA LEU A 352 15.66 12.45 -0.64
C LEU A 352 16.94 12.36 0.20
N ALA A 353 16.85 12.51 1.53
CA ALA A 353 18.01 12.38 2.41
C ALA A 353 18.69 11.00 2.29
N LEU A 354 17.91 9.93 2.13
CA LEU A 354 18.44 8.59 1.88
C LEU A 354 19.11 8.47 0.50
N ILE A 355 18.50 9.05 -0.53
CA ILE A 355 19.06 9.06 -1.89
C ILE A 355 20.41 9.79 -1.91
N HIS A 356 20.54 10.89 -1.17
CA HIS A 356 21.78 11.63 -1.07
C HIS A 356 22.91 10.82 -0.44
N LEU A 357 22.63 9.97 0.57
CA LEU A 357 23.65 9.07 1.13
C LEU A 357 24.19 8.11 0.06
N ALA A 358 23.31 7.52 -0.75
CA ALA A 358 23.71 6.62 -1.81
C ALA A 358 24.51 7.34 -2.93
N PHE A 359 24.16 8.59 -3.24
CA PHE A 359 24.91 9.40 -4.21
C PHE A 359 26.29 9.79 -3.71
N LEU A 360 26.42 10.20 -2.44
CA LEU A 360 27.72 10.56 -1.86
C LEU A 360 28.71 9.40 -1.91
N THR A 361 28.24 8.17 -1.72
CA THR A 361 29.08 6.98 -1.60
C THR A 361 29.16 6.13 -2.88
N GLY A 362 28.30 6.41 -3.88
CA GLY A 362 28.19 5.61 -5.10
C GLY A 362 27.53 4.22 -4.88
N HIS A 363 26.75 4.05 -3.79
CA HIS A 363 26.03 2.80 -3.49
C HIS A 363 24.73 2.68 -4.27
N VAL A 364 24.78 2.86 -5.59
CA VAL A 364 23.68 2.69 -6.52
C VAL A 364 24.21 2.32 -7.91
N GLY A 365 23.45 1.49 -8.64
CA GLY A 365 23.83 1.05 -9.99
C GLY A 365 24.82 -0.11 -10.04
N ARG A 366 24.98 -0.86 -8.94
CA ARG A 366 25.81 -2.06 -8.84
C ARG A 366 25.05 -3.15 -8.07
N ASP A 367 25.39 -4.39 -8.33
CA ASP A 367 24.87 -5.52 -7.55
C ASP A 367 25.29 -5.39 -6.08
N GLY A 368 24.40 -5.78 -5.17
CA GLY A 368 24.64 -5.69 -3.73
C GLY A 368 24.62 -4.26 -3.17
N THR A 369 24.17 -3.27 -3.92
CA THR A 369 23.95 -1.89 -3.43
C THR A 369 22.48 -1.51 -3.62
N GLY A 370 22.13 -0.25 -3.52
CA GLY A 370 20.90 0.28 -4.07
C GLY A 370 19.99 1.04 -3.14
N LEU A 371 18.99 1.63 -3.80
CA LEU A 371 17.88 2.38 -3.24
C LEU A 371 16.64 1.48 -3.30
N ASN A 372 16.23 0.94 -2.14
CA ASN A 372 15.28 -0.15 -2.09
C ASN A 372 14.03 0.19 -1.24
N PRO A 373 13.07 0.98 -1.78
CA PRO A 373 11.77 1.17 -1.13
C PRO A 373 10.97 -0.13 -1.12
N LEU A 374 10.68 -0.63 0.07
CA LEU A 374 9.93 -1.88 0.26
C LEU A 374 8.43 -1.61 0.11
N ARG A 375 7.89 -1.86 -1.08
CA ARG A 375 6.46 -1.67 -1.37
C ARG A 375 5.60 -2.55 -0.48
N GLY A 376 4.57 -1.97 0.14
CA GLY A 376 3.71 -2.66 1.08
C GLY A 376 2.91 -3.77 0.45
N GLN A 377 1.97 -3.43 -0.42
CA GLN A 377 1.03 -4.38 -1.03
C GLN A 377 1.65 -5.15 -2.20
N ASN A 378 1.05 -6.32 -2.51
CA ASN A 378 1.54 -7.27 -3.50
C ASN A 378 1.69 -6.70 -4.92
N ASN A 379 0.79 -5.81 -5.35
CA ASN A 379 0.78 -5.22 -6.68
C ASN A 379 0.77 -3.68 -6.67
N VAL A 380 1.26 -3.04 -5.60
CA VAL A 380 1.30 -1.57 -5.55
C VAL A 380 2.27 -0.99 -6.59
N GLN A 381 3.34 -1.72 -6.92
CA GLN A 381 4.23 -1.35 -8.02
C GLN A 381 3.49 -1.46 -9.35
N GLY A 382 2.84 -2.61 -9.60
CA GLY A 382 2.13 -2.85 -10.84
C GLY A 382 0.94 -1.91 -11.07
N ALA A 383 0.15 -1.59 -10.06
CA ALA A 383 -0.93 -0.59 -10.20
C ALA A 383 -0.39 0.78 -10.64
N SER A 384 0.78 1.20 -10.09
CA SER A 384 1.47 2.42 -10.55
C SER A 384 1.97 2.28 -11.99
N ASP A 385 2.59 1.14 -12.35
CA ASP A 385 3.10 0.86 -13.70
C ASP A 385 1.97 0.88 -14.75
N MET A 386 0.76 0.46 -14.35
CA MET A 386 -0.46 0.45 -15.19
C MET A 386 -1.15 1.81 -15.28
N GLY A 387 -0.57 2.87 -14.72
CA GLY A 387 -1.10 4.22 -14.81
C GLY A 387 -2.28 4.53 -13.88
N ALA A 388 -2.47 3.75 -12.82
CA ALA A 388 -3.45 4.04 -11.79
C ALA A 388 -3.00 5.21 -10.88
N MET A 389 -2.59 6.33 -11.49
CA MET A 389 -2.07 7.53 -10.84
C MET A 389 -2.59 8.79 -11.53
N PRO A 390 -2.88 9.89 -10.81
CA PRO A 390 -3.54 11.06 -11.38
C PRO A 390 -2.67 11.86 -12.37
N PHE A 391 -1.36 11.63 -12.34
CA PHE A 391 -0.37 12.42 -13.12
C PHE A 391 0.24 11.63 -14.28
N HIS A 392 -0.02 10.32 -14.37
CA HIS A 392 0.67 9.46 -15.31
C HIS A 392 -0.27 8.46 -16.00
N TYR A 393 -0.05 8.26 -17.29
CA TYR A 393 -0.48 7.08 -18.02
C TYR A 393 0.39 5.87 -17.65
N PRO A 394 0.08 4.64 -18.11
CA PRO A 394 0.96 3.49 -17.92
C PRO A 394 2.40 3.78 -18.34
N GLY A 395 3.39 3.22 -17.62
CA GLY A 395 4.81 3.48 -17.87
C GLY A 395 5.29 4.84 -17.39
N TYR A 396 4.61 5.45 -16.42
CA TYR A 396 4.95 6.76 -15.84
C TYR A 396 5.01 7.92 -16.85
N MET A 397 4.34 7.78 -17.98
CA MET A 397 4.19 8.84 -18.98
C MET A 397 3.29 9.95 -18.45
N ARG A 398 3.79 11.18 -18.32
CA ARG A 398 3.01 12.30 -17.79
C ARG A 398 1.80 12.62 -18.64
N VAL A 399 0.63 12.85 -18.00
CA VAL A 399 -0.64 13.14 -18.69
C VAL A 399 -0.68 14.54 -19.32
N ASP A 400 0.09 15.47 -18.78
CA ASP A 400 0.19 16.87 -19.26
C ASP A 400 1.19 17.06 -20.40
N HIS A 401 1.83 16.00 -20.88
CA HIS A 401 2.71 16.02 -22.04
C HIS A 401 1.94 15.56 -23.30
N GLU A 402 1.89 16.42 -24.31
CA GLU A 402 1.12 16.15 -25.54
C GLU A 402 1.53 14.86 -26.25
N GLU A 403 2.85 14.61 -26.34
CA GLU A 403 3.38 13.41 -27.00
C GLU A 403 2.93 12.10 -26.32
N ASN A 404 2.86 12.12 -25.00
CA ASN A 404 2.43 10.95 -24.22
C ASN A 404 0.94 10.69 -24.42
N ALA A 405 0.15 11.76 -24.35
CA ALA A 405 -1.28 11.65 -24.56
C ALA A 405 -1.63 11.18 -25.97
N ALA A 406 -0.93 11.71 -26.99
CA ALA A 406 -1.12 11.28 -28.39
C ALA A 406 -0.83 9.77 -28.60
N LYS A 407 0.18 9.22 -27.92
CA LYS A 407 0.46 7.77 -27.96
C LYS A 407 -0.72 6.94 -27.44
N TRP A 408 -1.30 7.37 -26.30
CA TRP A 408 -2.43 6.65 -25.71
C TRP A 408 -3.74 6.90 -26.44
N GLU A 409 -3.95 8.09 -27.02
CA GLU A 409 -5.08 8.35 -27.94
C GLU A 409 -5.04 7.41 -29.14
N GLN A 410 -3.88 7.25 -29.76
CA GLN A 410 -3.69 6.30 -30.85
C GLN A 410 -3.92 4.85 -30.43
N ALA A 411 -3.35 4.43 -29.29
CA ALA A 411 -3.45 3.05 -28.80
C ALA A 411 -4.88 2.67 -28.42
N TRP A 412 -5.66 3.62 -27.91
CA TRP A 412 -7.05 3.41 -27.50
C TRP A 412 -8.09 3.78 -28.56
N ASN A 413 -7.65 4.14 -29.76
CA ASN A 413 -8.52 4.61 -30.85
C ASN A 413 -9.40 5.80 -30.45
N ILE A 414 -8.81 6.76 -29.76
CA ILE A 414 -9.43 8.01 -29.34
C ILE A 414 -9.00 9.12 -30.29
N GLU A 415 -9.89 10.04 -30.62
CA GLU A 415 -9.59 11.21 -31.44
C GLU A 415 -8.48 12.09 -30.82
N PRO A 416 -7.61 12.73 -31.61
CA PRO A 416 -6.61 13.63 -31.11
C PRO A 416 -7.20 14.73 -30.21
N GLY A 417 -6.62 14.95 -29.03
CA GLY A 417 -7.15 15.85 -28.00
C GLY A 417 -8.32 15.26 -27.19
N GLY A 418 -8.63 13.99 -27.38
CA GLY A 418 -9.73 13.31 -26.71
C GLY A 418 -9.44 12.93 -25.26
N LEU A 419 -8.17 12.78 -24.86
CA LEU A 419 -7.78 12.57 -23.46
C LEU A 419 -7.54 13.90 -22.74
N SER A 420 -7.80 13.95 -21.44
CA SER A 420 -7.51 15.13 -20.61
C SER A 420 -6.02 15.31 -20.39
N ARG A 421 -5.52 16.56 -20.53
CA ARG A 421 -4.16 16.98 -20.16
C ARG A 421 -4.11 17.57 -18.75
N LYS A 422 -5.27 17.75 -18.10
CA LYS A 422 -5.34 18.24 -16.73
C LYS A 422 -4.83 17.18 -15.76
N LEU A 423 -3.99 17.59 -14.81
CA LEU A 423 -3.59 16.71 -13.72
C LEU A 423 -4.82 16.33 -12.88
N GLY A 424 -4.93 15.08 -12.50
CA GLY A 424 -6.05 14.60 -11.69
C GLY A 424 -5.84 14.84 -10.19
N LEU A 425 -6.90 14.61 -9.44
CA LEU A 425 -6.89 14.64 -7.98
C LEU A 425 -6.31 13.32 -7.43
N THR A 426 -5.57 13.41 -6.32
CA THR A 426 -5.10 12.27 -5.54
C THR A 426 -6.23 11.67 -4.68
N THR A 427 -6.08 10.46 -4.12
CA THR A 427 -7.11 9.85 -3.26
C THR A 427 -7.54 10.78 -2.14
N THR A 428 -6.59 11.41 -1.44
CA THR A 428 -6.86 12.37 -0.36
C THR A 428 -7.60 13.61 -0.86
N GLU A 429 -7.27 14.10 -2.06
CA GLU A 429 -7.94 15.24 -2.68
C GLU A 429 -9.32 14.86 -3.24
N ILE A 430 -9.49 13.67 -3.82
CA ILE A 430 -10.79 13.18 -4.33
C ILE A 430 -11.85 13.25 -3.23
N LEU A 431 -11.55 12.74 -2.03
CA LEU A 431 -12.51 12.75 -0.92
C LEU A 431 -12.75 14.17 -0.39
N SER A 432 -11.71 14.98 -0.21
CA SER A 432 -11.88 16.36 0.24
C SER A 432 -12.66 17.24 -0.77
N HIS A 433 -12.71 16.84 -2.04
CA HIS A 433 -13.51 17.47 -3.09
C HIS A 433 -14.89 16.83 -3.29
N ALA A 434 -15.30 15.89 -2.42
CA ALA A 434 -16.65 15.30 -2.45
C ALA A 434 -17.69 16.30 -1.93
N HIS A 435 -18.13 17.22 -2.80
CA HIS A 435 -19.12 18.26 -2.49
C HIS A 435 -19.84 18.72 -3.78
N PRO A 436 -20.95 19.46 -3.69
CA PRO A 436 -21.58 20.08 -4.88
C PRO A 436 -20.60 20.99 -5.63
N GLY A 437 -20.41 20.70 -6.93
CA GLY A 437 -19.42 21.39 -7.79
C GLY A 437 -18.02 20.75 -7.81
N GLY A 438 -17.78 19.70 -7.02
CA GLY A 438 -16.59 18.86 -7.04
C GLY A 438 -16.92 17.42 -7.45
N VAL A 439 -16.25 16.45 -6.83
CA VAL A 439 -16.48 15.03 -7.08
C VAL A 439 -17.86 14.60 -6.60
N ARG A 440 -18.65 14.00 -7.50
CA ARG A 440 -20.02 13.56 -7.24
C ARG A 440 -20.17 12.04 -7.31
N ALA A 441 -19.39 11.39 -8.19
CA ALA A 441 -19.41 9.94 -8.37
C ALA A 441 -18.02 9.35 -8.12
N LEU A 442 -17.97 8.34 -7.26
CA LEU A 442 -16.75 7.61 -6.95
C LEU A 442 -16.96 6.12 -7.20
N TYR A 443 -16.01 5.50 -7.89
CA TYR A 443 -15.94 4.06 -8.04
C TYR A 443 -14.73 3.55 -7.25
N ILE A 444 -14.95 2.63 -6.34
CA ILE A 444 -13.90 2.02 -5.51
C ILE A 444 -13.74 0.55 -5.88
N MET A 445 -12.55 0.17 -6.33
CA MET A 445 -12.18 -1.24 -6.57
C MET A 445 -11.22 -1.70 -5.47
N GLY A 446 -11.68 -2.60 -4.59
CA GLY A 446 -10.84 -3.32 -3.62
C GLY A 446 -10.10 -2.46 -2.58
N GLU A 447 -10.52 -1.21 -2.38
CA GLU A 447 -9.94 -0.27 -1.42
C GLU A 447 -10.92 0.01 -0.26
N ASN A 448 -10.40 0.45 0.87
CA ASN A 448 -11.20 0.77 2.05
C ASN A 448 -10.80 2.11 2.68
N PRO A 449 -11.12 3.26 2.05
CA PRO A 449 -10.80 4.58 2.56
C PRO A 449 -11.29 4.85 3.97
N MET A 450 -12.42 4.25 4.40
CA MET A 450 -12.90 4.33 5.78
C MET A 450 -12.01 3.64 6.83
N MET A 451 -10.91 3.00 6.38
CA MET A 451 -9.86 2.47 7.25
C MET A 451 -8.49 3.07 6.92
N SER A 452 -8.26 3.44 5.67
CA SER A 452 -6.93 3.81 5.19
C SER A 452 -6.65 5.31 5.15
N GLU A 453 -7.68 6.16 5.03
CA GLU A 453 -7.50 7.62 5.02
C GLU A 453 -7.22 8.16 6.44
N PRO A 454 -6.55 9.32 6.57
CA PRO A 454 -6.39 9.98 7.87
C PRO A 454 -7.72 10.59 8.33
N ASN A 455 -7.80 10.95 9.62
CA ASN A 455 -8.97 11.62 10.19
C ASN A 455 -10.30 11.01 9.72
N LEU A 456 -10.58 9.78 10.14
CA LEU A 456 -11.75 9.03 9.65
C LEU A 456 -13.08 9.72 9.89
N ASN A 457 -13.17 10.68 10.80
CA ASN A 457 -14.38 11.48 11.00
C ASN A 457 -14.64 12.42 9.80
N MET A 458 -13.56 13.07 9.29
CA MET A 458 -13.66 13.86 8.06
C MET A 458 -13.87 13.00 6.82
N THR A 459 -13.14 11.88 6.73
CA THR A 459 -13.33 10.89 5.64
C THR A 459 -14.78 10.45 5.55
N ARG A 460 -15.42 10.13 6.67
CA ARG A 460 -16.85 9.78 6.75
C ARG A 460 -17.73 10.93 6.24
N HIS A 461 -17.46 12.15 6.71
CA HIS A 461 -18.22 13.32 6.25
C HIS A 461 -18.14 13.48 4.71
N HIS A 462 -16.95 13.35 4.14
CA HIS A 462 -16.76 13.44 2.69
C HIS A 462 -17.46 12.30 1.93
N MET A 463 -17.37 11.05 2.42
CA MET A 463 -18.05 9.92 1.81
C MET A 463 -19.58 10.09 1.77
N GLN A 464 -20.16 10.74 2.77
CA GLN A 464 -21.59 11.05 2.83
C GLN A 464 -22.03 12.07 1.79
N GLN A 465 -21.13 12.95 1.32
CA GLN A 465 -21.42 13.97 0.31
C GLN A 465 -21.48 13.44 -1.13
N LEU A 466 -20.96 12.23 -1.36
CA LEU A 466 -21.00 11.61 -2.69
C LEU A 466 -22.46 11.35 -3.12
N GLU A 467 -22.79 11.74 -4.34
CA GLU A 467 -24.10 11.47 -4.91
C GLU A 467 -24.27 9.99 -5.27
N PHE A 468 -23.21 9.39 -5.82
CA PHE A 468 -23.22 7.99 -6.24
C PHE A 468 -21.90 7.32 -5.93
N LEU A 469 -21.95 6.17 -5.28
CA LEU A 469 -20.79 5.37 -4.91
C LEU A 469 -20.95 3.91 -5.36
N VAL A 470 -19.98 3.43 -6.11
CA VAL A 470 -19.86 2.01 -6.49
C VAL A 470 -18.74 1.36 -5.70
N SER A 471 -18.98 0.20 -5.11
CA SER A 471 -17.96 -0.66 -4.52
C SER A 471 -17.86 -1.95 -5.31
N GLN A 472 -16.67 -2.25 -5.84
CA GLN A 472 -16.32 -3.54 -6.44
C GLN A 472 -15.31 -4.21 -5.53
N ASP A 473 -15.73 -5.23 -4.78
CA ASP A 473 -14.91 -5.89 -3.77
C ASP A 473 -15.41 -7.33 -3.53
N ILE A 474 -14.74 -8.05 -2.63
CA ILE A 474 -15.12 -9.39 -2.19
C ILE A 474 -15.93 -9.40 -0.89
N PHE A 475 -15.85 -8.34 -0.09
CA PHE A 475 -16.60 -8.13 1.15
C PHE A 475 -17.21 -6.73 1.19
N ILE A 476 -18.37 -6.58 1.79
CA ILE A 476 -18.84 -5.25 2.19
C ILE A 476 -18.00 -4.85 3.41
N ASN A 477 -16.98 -4.03 3.13
CA ASN A 477 -16.14 -3.42 4.14
C ASN A 477 -16.73 -2.08 4.62
N GLU A 478 -16.03 -1.34 5.48
CA GLU A 478 -16.50 -0.07 6.06
C GLU A 478 -16.82 0.97 4.99
N SER A 479 -16.07 0.99 3.88
CA SER A 479 -16.33 1.87 2.73
C SER A 479 -17.48 1.36 1.85
N GLY A 480 -17.50 0.06 1.61
CA GLY A 480 -18.57 -0.61 0.86
C GLY A 480 -19.95 -0.41 1.50
N ALA A 481 -20.00 -0.23 2.83
CA ALA A 481 -21.24 0.10 3.52
C ALA A 481 -21.87 1.43 3.07
N PHE A 482 -21.10 2.37 2.51
CA PHE A 482 -21.61 3.64 1.93
C PHE A 482 -22.05 3.49 0.47
N ALA A 483 -21.74 2.37 -0.19
CA ALA A 483 -22.02 2.21 -1.60
C ALA A 483 -23.52 2.12 -1.92
N ASP A 484 -23.85 2.56 -3.11
CA ASP A 484 -25.19 2.51 -3.69
C ASP A 484 -25.39 1.21 -4.50
N VAL A 485 -24.30 0.71 -5.12
CA VAL A 485 -24.23 -0.58 -5.82
C VAL A 485 -22.95 -1.32 -5.39
N PHE A 486 -23.06 -2.62 -5.13
CA PHE A 486 -21.94 -3.50 -4.82
C PHE A 486 -21.79 -4.57 -5.92
N LEU A 487 -20.60 -4.64 -6.51
CA LEU A 487 -20.25 -5.57 -7.58
C LEU A 487 -19.29 -6.65 -7.03
N PRO A 488 -19.72 -7.92 -6.93
CA PRO A 488 -18.91 -8.98 -6.32
C PRO A 488 -17.77 -9.41 -7.24
N ALA A 489 -16.55 -9.10 -6.83
CA ALA A 489 -15.31 -9.43 -7.51
C ALA A 489 -14.71 -10.76 -7.04
N THR A 490 -13.63 -11.19 -7.68
CA THR A 490 -12.91 -12.42 -7.35
C THR A 490 -11.57 -12.14 -6.65
N PRO A 491 -11.21 -12.94 -5.62
CA PRO A 491 -9.87 -12.91 -5.03
C PRO A 491 -8.83 -13.57 -5.96
N PHE A 492 -7.56 -13.51 -5.57
CA PHE A 492 -6.41 -14.02 -6.35
C PHE A 492 -6.53 -15.50 -6.77
N ALA A 493 -7.21 -16.31 -5.98
CA ALA A 493 -7.36 -17.74 -6.23
C ALA A 493 -8.47 -18.09 -7.23
N GLU A 494 -9.23 -17.10 -7.68
CA GLU A 494 -10.39 -17.26 -8.58
C GLU A 494 -10.23 -16.51 -9.91
N LYS A 495 -9.04 -15.95 -10.19
CA LYS A 495 -8.76 -15.21 -11.44
C LYS A 495 -7.35 -15.41 -11.95
N ASP A 496 -7.17 -15.17 -13.23
CA ASP A 496 -5.87 -15.08 -13.89
C ASP A 496 -5.45 -13.62 -14.07
N GLY A 497 -4.13 -13.39 -14.17
CA GLY A 497 -3.56 -12.09 -14.40
C GLY A 497 -2.09 -12.03 -14.01
N THR A 498 -1.60 -10.82 -13.74
CA THR A 498 -0.22 -10.59 -13.30
C THR A 498 -0.15 -9.63 -12.12
N PHE A 499 0.90 -9.80 -11.28
CA PHE A 499 1.34 -8.84 -10.27
C PHE A 499 2.78 -8.41 -10.57
N SER A 500 3.09 -7.14 -10.28
CA SER A 500 4.47 -6.64 -10.24
C SER A 500 4.87 -6.38 -8.79
N ASN A 501 5.82 -7.16 -8.28
CA ASN A 501 6.26 -7.08 -6.90
C ASN A 501 7.19 -5.87 -6.63
N THR A 502 7.70 -5.76 -5.38
CA THR A 502 8.54 -4.61 -4.96
C THR A 502 9.83 -4.49 -5.77
N ASP A 503 10.42 -5.61 -6.22
CA ASP A 503 11.65 -5.64 -7.00
C ASP A 503 11.40 -5.65 -8.53
N ARG A 504 10.23 -5.19 -8.97
CA ARG A 504 9.87 -5.07 -10.39
C ARG A 504 9.66 -6.39 -11.12
N ARG A 505 9.52 -7.50 -10.40
CA ARG A 505 9.25 -8.80 -11.00
C ARG A 505 7.78 -8.94 -11.35
N VAL A 506 7.48 -9.07 -12.63
CA VAL A 506 6.14 -9.37 -13.15
C VAL A 506 5.91 -10.88 -13.07
N GLN A 507 4.88 -11.29 -12.33
CA GLN A 507 4.62 -12.69 -11.99
C GLN A 507 3.17 -13.07 -12.30
N ARG A 508 2.96 -14.34 -12.61
CA ARG A 508 1.62 -14.88 -12.90
C ARG A 508 0.76 -15.04 -11.64
N VAL A 509 -0.47 -14.57 -11.74
CA VAL A 509 -1.60 -14.95 -10.88
C VAL A 509 -2.41 -16.01 -11.63
N ARG A 510 -2.81 -17.11 -10.97
CA ARG A 510 -3.56 -18.21 -11.57
C ARG A 510 -4.72 -18.64 -10.69
N ALA A 511 -5.87 -18.79 -11.30
CA ALA A 511 -7.05 -19.33 -10.67
C ALA A 511 -6.81 -20.76 -10.17
N ALA A 512 -7.09 -21.02 -8.92
CA ALA A 512 -7.05 -22.35 -8.32
C ALA A 512 -8.37 -23.10 -8.50
N HIS A 513 -9.48 -22.36 -8.56
CA HIS A 513 -10.82 -22.88 -8.80
C HIS A 513 -11.70 -21.79 -9.46
N PRO A 514 -12.86 -22.16 -10.02
CA PRO A 514 -13.80 -21.19 -10.58
C PRO A 514 -14.28 -20.16 -9.55
N PRO A 515 -14.73 -18.98 -10.00
CA PRO A 515 -15.37 -17.99 -9.14
C PRO A 515 -16.53 -18.58 -8.36
N ARG A 516 -16.72 -18.15 -7.11
CA ARG A 516 -17.83 -18.61 -6.25
C ARG A 516 -19.11 -17.83 -6.55
N GLY A 517 -20.22 -18.57 -6.59
CA GLY A 517 -21.54 -17.98 -6.86
C GLY A 517 -21.58 -17.28 -8.21
N GLN A 518 -22.00 -16.01 -8.20
CA GLN A 518 -22.05 -15.16 -9.40
C GLN A 518 -20.91 -14.15 -9.48
N ALA A 519 -19.90 -14.22 -8.57
CA ALA A 519 -18.74 -13.33 -8.62
C ALA A 519 -18.02 -13.43 -9.97
N ARG A 520 -17.46 -12.31 -10.45
CA ARG A 520 -16.76 -12.24 -11.73
C ARG A 520 -15.35 -11.67 -11.56
N PRO A 521 -14.38 -12.09 -12.39
CA PRO A 521 -13.08 -11.42 -12.49
C PRO A 521 -13.26 -9.93 -12.78
N ASP A 522 -12.45 -9.10 -12.14
CA ASP A 522 -12.57 -7.64 -12.19
C ASP A 522 -12.50 -7.10 -13.61
N TRP A 523 -11.59 -7.63 -14.46
CA TRP A 523 -11.46 -7.22 -15.84
C TRP A 523 -12.74 -7.43 -16.67
N GLN A 524 -13.50 -8.50 -16.40
CA GLN A 524 -14.77 -8.75 -17.08
C GLN A 524 -15.85 -7.74 -16.65
N ILE A 525 -15.92 -7.46 -15.35
CA ILE A 525 -16.85 -6.45 -14.80
C ILE A 525 -16.59 -5.09 -15.45
N ILE A 526 -15.30 -4.69 -15.51
CA ILE A 526 -14.89 -3.40 -16.06
C ILE A 526 -15.21 -3.31 -17.56
N CYS A 527 -14.89 -4.33 -18.34
CA CYS A 527 -15.19 -4.37 -19.79
C CYS A 527 -16.69 -4.33 -20.08
N ASP A 528 -17.50 -5.10 -19.32
CA ASP A 528 -18.96 -5.08 -19.47
C ASP A 528 -19.54 -3.72 -19.12
N LEU A 529 -19.08 -3.09 -18.04
CA LEU A 529 -19.51 -1.75 -17.64
C LEU A 529 -19.09 -0.71 -18.67
N ALA A 530 -17.85 -0.78 -19.15
CA ALA A 530 -17.32 0.18 -20.14
C ALA A 530 -18.13 0.17 -21.43
N ARG A 531 -18.48 -1.01 -21.98
CA ARG A 531 -19.34 -1.12 -23.16
C ARG A 531 -20.72 -0.46 -22.94
N ARG A 532 -21.31 -0.64 -21.76
CA ARG A 532 -22.61 -0.02 -21.41
C ARG A 532 -22.53 1.50 -21.30
N ILE A 533 -21.45 2.02 -20.71
CA ILE A 533 -21.18 3.46 -20.62
C ILE A 533 -20.95 4.05 -22.00
N GLU A 534 -20.10 3.41 -22.82
CA GLU A 534 -19.78 3.85 -24.17
C GLU A 534 -21.02 3.95 -25.06
N ALA A 535 -21.88 2.93 -25.03
CA ALA A 535 -23.16 2.94 -25.76
C ALA A 535 -24.07 4.11 -25.37
N ARG A 536 -24.10 4.50 -24.07
CA ARG A 536 -24.90 5.64 -23.58
C ARG A 536 -24.30 6.99 -23.95
N LEU A 537 -22.98 7.08 -24.02
CA LEU A 537 -22.27 8.29 -24.42
C LEU A 537 -22.27 8.53 -25.92
N GLY A 538 -22.55 7.49 -26.74
CA GLY A 538 -22.54 7.58 -28.20
C GLY A 538 -21.15 7.92 -28.77
N ARG A 539 -20.08 7.48 -28.13
CA ARG A 539 -18.70 7.75 -28.54
C ARG A 539 -18.14 6.68 -29.46
N PRO A 540 -17.06 6.98 -30.25
CA PRO A 540 -16.35 5.97 -31.02
C PRO A 540 -15.86 4.82 -30.15
N THR A 541 -15.84 3.64 -30.72
CA THR A 541 -15.54 2.39 -30.01
C THR A 541 -14.09 2.30 -29.58
N VAL A 542 -13.86 2.32 -28.28
CA VAL A 542 -12.62 1.88 -27.65
C VAL A 542 -12.64 0.36 -27.55
N ASN A 543 -11.49 -0.32 -27.62
CA ASN A 543 -11.46 -1.76 -27.47
C ASN A 543 -11.77 -2.20 -26.03
N TRP A 544 -12.86 -2.92 -25.83
CA TRP A 544 -13.26 -3.57 -24.57
C TRP A 544 -13.49 -5.08 -24.74
N ASP A 545 -13.23 -5.61 -25.95
CA ASP A 545 -13.46 -7.02 -26.27
C ASP A 545 -12.15 -7.81 -26.17
N TYR A 546 -11.85 -8.25 -24.95
CA TYR A 546 -10.74 -9.12 -24.66
C TYR A 546 -11.23 -10.53 -24.34
N SER A 547 -10.54 -11.54 -24.85
CA SER A 547 -10.83 -12.95 -24.56
C SER A 547 -10.11 -13.45 -23.30
N SER A 548 -9.06 -12.74 -22.86
CA SER A 548 -8.24 -13.11 -21.71
C SER A 548 -7.52 -11.88 -21.12
N PRO A 549 -7.09 -11.95 -19.84
CA PRO A 549 -6.26 -10.91 -19.28
C PRO A 549 -4.89 -10.76 -19.98
N GLU A 550 -4.40 -11.82 -20.66
CA GLU A 550 -3.16 -11.71 -21.44
C GLU A 550 -3.28 -10.72 -22.62
N GLU A 551 -4.45 -10.65 -23.25
CA GLU A 551 -4.68 -9.68 -24.34
C GLU A 551 -4.66 -8.24 -23.80
N VAL A 552 -5.16 -8.03 -22.60
CA VAL A 552 -5.09 -6.74 -21.90
C VAL A 552 -3.64 -6.33 -21.62
N LEU A 553 -2.83 -7.27 -21.09
CA LEU A 553 -1.41 -7.04 -20.85
C LEU A 553 -0.67 -6.73 -22.18
N ARG A 554 -1.01 -7.42 -23.24
CA ARG A 554 -0.40 -7.22 -24.58
C ARG A 554 -0.69 -5.83 -25.13
N GLU A 555 -1.91 -5.32 -24.97
CA GLU A 555 -2.26 -3.96 -25.40
C GLU A 555 -1.41 -2.93 -24.65
N MET A 556 -1.30 -3.04 -23.33
CA MET A 556 -0.49 -2.14 -22.52
C MET A 556 1.00 -2.22 -22.88
N ALA A 557 1.53 -3.43 -23.02
CA ALA A 557 2.94 -3.68 -23.36
C ALA A 557 3.30 -3.15 -24.76
N GLY A 558 2.35 -3.05 -25.66
CA GLY A 558 2.56 -2.47 -27.01
C GLY A 558 2.89 -0.99 -27.00
N VAL A 559 2.61 -0.27 -25.91
CA VAL A 559 2.90 1.18 -25.75
C VAL A 559 3.98 1.43 -24.71
N ASN A 560 4.09 0.58 -23.69
CA ASN A 560 5.06 0.70 -22.62
C ASN A 560 6.31 -0.15 -22.90
N SER A 561 7.41 0.51 -23.27
CA SER A 561 8.67 -0.15 -23.62
C SER A 561 9.26 -0.99 -22.49
N ASP A 562 9.01 -0.65 -21.22
CA ASP A 562 9.52 -1.41 -20.08
C ASP A 562 8.88 -2.82 -19.99
N TYR A 563 7.69 -3.00 -20.57
CA TYR A 563 6.93 -4.24 -20.60
C TYR A 563 6.90 -4.92 -21.96
N ALA A 564 7.48 -4.32 -23.01
CA ALA A 564 7.32 -4.77 -24.41
C ALA A 564 7.71 -6.25 -24.65
N GLY A 565 8.68 -6.77 -23.91
CA GLY A 565 9.09 -8.17 -23.98
C GLY A 565 8.38 -9.10 -22.99
N ILE A 566 7.36 -8.63 -22.25
CA ILE A 566 6.65 -9.45 -21.25
C ILE A 566 5.37 -10.04 -21.86
N ASN A 567 5.23 -11.35 -21.76
CA ASN A 567 4.00 -12.08 -22.06
C ASN A 567 3.83 -13.26 -21.08
N TYR A 568 2.69 -13.90 -21.05
CA TYR A 568 2.37 -14.97 -20.11
C TYR A 568 3.30 -16.18 -20.24
N GLU A 569 3.72 -16.53 -21.45
CA GLU A 569 4.65 -17.64 -21.68
C GLU A 569 6.00 -17.40 -21.03
N ARG A 570 6.57 -16.21 -21.20
CA ARG A 570 7.89 -15.86 -20.65
C ARG A 570 7.92 -15.73 -19.13
N ILE A 571 6.82 -15.33 -18.53
CA ILE A 571 6.72 -15.17 -17.06
C ILE A 571 6.11 -16.40 -16.37
N ASP A 572 5.88 -17.49 -17.10
CA ASP A 572 5.13 -18.66 -16.60
C ASP A 572 5.70 -19.28 -15.34
N LYS A 573 7.02 -19.42 -15.22
CA LYS A 573 7.68 -20.13 -14.14
C LYS A 573 8.14 -19.21 -13.01
N VAL A 574 8.95 -18.20 -13.32
CA VAL A 574 9.68 -17.41 -12.31
C VAL A 574 9.44 -15.91 -12.43
N GLY A 575 8.63 -15.48 -13.42
CA GLY A 575 8.45 -14.07 -13.73
C GLY A 575 9.68 -13.44 -14.39
N LEU A 576 9.55 -12.15 -14.78
CA LEU A 576 10.62 -11.35 -15.36
C LEU A 576 10.70 -10.00 -14.63
N ILE A 577 11.91 -9.50 -14.45
CA ILE A 577 12.18 -8.22 -13.81
C ILE A 577 12.30 -7.15 -14.91
N TYR A 578 11.35 -6.21 -14.94
CA TYR A 578 11.40 -5.15 -15.94
C TYR A 578 12.47 -4.07 -15.58
N PRO A 579 12.94 -3.26 -16.55
CA PRO A 579 12.60 -3.21 -17.98
C PRO A 579 12.93 -4.47 -18.77
N VAL A 580 11.99 -4.83 -19.69
CA VAL A 580 12.15 -5.93 -20.65
C VAL A 580 11.74 -5.42 -22.02
N PRO A 581 12.64 -4.69 -22.73
CA PRO A 581 12.28 -3.93 -23.92
C PRO A 581 11.96 -4.77 -25.16
N ASP A 582 12.35 -6.04 -25.16
CA ASP A 582 12.08 -6.97 -26.27
C ASP A 582 11.98 -8.43 -25.79
N PHE A 583 11.53 -9.33 -26.67
CA PHE A 583 11.32 -10.74 -26.36
C PHE A 583 12.58 -11.57 -26.11
N ASN A 584 13.77 -11.06 -26.41
CA ASN A 584 15.06 -11.74 -26.16
C ASN A 584 15.73 -11.24 -24.87
N HIS A 585 15.28 -10.12 -24.34
CA HIS A 585 15.88 -9.49 -23.14
C HIS A 585 15.62 -10.33 -21.87
N PRO A 586 16.67 -10.66 -21.08
CA PRO A 586 16.54 -11.56 -19.92
C PRO A 586 15.88 -10.93 -18.68
N GLY A 587 15.59 -9.66 -18.72
CA GLY A 587 15.19 -8.82 -17.58
C GLY A 587 16.34 -7.99 -17.04
N THR A 588 16.02 -7.02 -16.16
CA THR A 588 16.97 -6.04 -15.63
C THR A 588 17.04 -6.10 -14.10
N PRO A 589 17.88 -6.98 -13.52
CA PRO A 589 17.97 -7.14 -12.06
C PRO A 589 18.44 -5.88 -11.34
N THR A 590 19.39 -5.15 -11.94
CA THR A 590 20.00 -3.93 -11.38
C THR A 590 19.77 -2.77 -12.31
N LEU A 591 19.14 -1.70 -11.82
CA LEU A 591 18.93 -0.44 -12.54
C LEU A 591 20.13 0.49 -12.40
N PHE A 592 20.24 1.45 -13.31
CA PHE A 592 21.17 2.58 -13.23
C PHE A 592 22.65 2.17 -13.28
N THR A 593 22.96 1.09 -14.00
CA THR A 593 24.35 0.63 -14.16
C THR A 593 25.21 1.63 -14.93
N GLU A 594 24.63 2.36 -15.89
CA GLU A 594 25.29 3.41 -16.67
C GLU A 594 24.76 4.78 -16.27
N ASP A 595 23.55 5.12 -16.69
CA ASP A 595 22.94 6.42 -16.48
C ASP A 595 21.63 6.34 -15.69
N PHE A 596 21.17 7.46 -15.17
CA PHE A 596 19.83 7.60 -14.63
C PHE A 596 18.85 8.02 -15.74
N PRO A 597 17.55 7.67 -15.65
CA PRO A 597 16.58 8.08 -16.67
C PRO A 597 16.50 9.58 -16.93
N ARG A 598 16.81 10.42 -15.93
CA ARG A 598 16.93 11.87 -16.10
C ARG A 598 18.32 12.36 -16.57
N GLY A 599 19.24 11.46 -16.88
CA GLY A 599 20.63 11.70 -17.22
C GLY A 599 21.52 11.67 -15.98
N ARG A 600 21.58 12.73 -15.19
CA ARG A 600 22.38 12.81 -13.96
C ARG A 600 21.50 12.74 -12.72
N GLY A 601 22.00 12.08 -11.67
CA GLY A 601 21.36 12.10 -10.34
C GLY A 601 21.44 13.52 -9.76
N LYS A 602 20.33 14.02 -9.22
CA LYS A 602 20.25 15.39 -8.70
C LYS A 602 20.32 15.41 -7.18
N PHE A 603 21.34 16.06 -6.64
CA PHE A 603 21.33 16.49 -5.26
C PHE A 603 20.36 17.68 -5.09
N ILE A 604 19.53 17.62 -4.08
CA ILE A 604 18.51 18.63 -3.77
C ILE A 604 18.72 19.10 -2.34
N PRO A 605 19.03 20.39 -2.10
CA PRO A 605 19.12 20.91 -0.74
C PRO A 605 17.86 20.66 0.08
N LEU A 606 18.04 20.31 1.34
CA LEU A 606 16.94 19.98 2.24
C LEU A 606 16.90 20.92 3.43
N ASP A 607 15.67 21.19 3.91
CA ASP A 607 15.42 21.80 5.19
C ASP A 607 14.67 20.81 6.09
N TYR A 608 14.90 20.92 7.40
CA TYR A 608 14.11 20.21 8.38
C TYR A 608 12.83 20.99 8.65
N VAL A 609 11.72 20.29 8.56
CA VAL A 609 10.40 20.78 8.96
C VAL A 609 9.90 19.87 10.06
N HIS A 610 9.39 20.44 11.13
CA HIS A 610 8.79 19.70 12.24
C HIS A 610 7.53 18.94 11.79
N ILE A 611 7.16 17.90 12.54
CA ILE A 611 5.84 17.27 12.41
C ILE A 611 4.74 18.28 12.70
N MET A 612 3.57 18.08 12.11
CA MET A 612 2.47 19.06 12.22
C MET A 612 1.88 19.17 13.63
N GLU A 613 1.98 18.10 14.41
CA GLU A 613 1.51 18.08 15.81
C GLU A 613 2.61 17.55 16.71
N GLU A 614 3.39 18.47 17.27
CA GLU A 614 4.31 18.12 18.33
C GLU A 614 3.56 17.86 19.65
N PRO A 615 4.11 17.01 20.53
CA PRO A 615 3.58 16.82 21.88
C PRO A 615 3.50 18.14 22.65
N ASP A 616 2.42 18.30 23.44
CA ASP A 616 2.22 19.41 24.36
C ASP A 616 1.65 18.90 25.68
N ASP A 617 1.31 19.83 26.61
CA ASP A 617 0.80 19.47 27.93
C ASP A 617 -0.53 18.71 27.90
N GLU A 618 -1.34 18.89 26.84
CA GLU A 618 -2.64 18.21 26.68
C GLU A 618 -2.48 16.85 25.97
N PHE A 619 -1.56 16.74 25.02
CA PHE A 619 -1.29 15.53 24.24
C PHE A 619 0.22 15.22 24.27
N PRO A 620 0.74 14.64 25.37
CA PRO A 620 2.18 14.52 25.61
C PRO A 620 2.87 13.38 24.89
N PHE A 621 2.11 12.49 24.21
CA PHE A 621 2.66 11.35 23.50
C PHE A 621 2.64 11.56 21.98
N ILE A 622 3.60 10.96 21.29
CA ILE A 622 3.55 10.78 19.84
C ILE A 622 2.97 9.39 19.53
N LEU A 623 1.84 9.35 18.84
CA LEU A 623 1.33 8.14 18.24
C LEU A 623 2.07 7.85 16.93
N THR A 624 2.63 6.65 16.81
CA THR A 624 3.04 6.07 15.52
C THR A 624 2.19 4.85 15.21
N THR A 625 1.92 4.62 13.93
CA THR A 625 1.05 3.52 13.46
C THR A 625 1.84 2.51 12.65
N GLY A 626 1.35 1.29 12.55
CA GLY A 626 2.03 0.26 11.77
C GLY A 626 1.23 -1.03 11.62
N ARG A 627 1.93 -2.10 11.26
CA ARG A 627 1.37 -3.44 11.08
C ARG A 627 1.86 -4.38 12.15
N VAL A 628 1.09 -5.46 12.35
CA VAL A 628 1.53 -6.65 13.08
C VAL A 628 1.68 -7.82 12.10
N LEU A 629 2.38 -8.87 12.51
CA LEU A 629 2.74 -9.98 11.62
C LEU A 629 1.51 -10.70 11.04
N GLU A 630 0.47 -10.87 11.83
CA GLU A 630 -0.73 -11.65 11.50
C GLU A 630 -1.67 -10.91 10.54
N HIS A 631 -1.71 -9.57 10.62
CA HIS A 631 -2.67 -8.79 9.86
C HIS A 631 -2.06 -8.02 8.68
N TRP A 632 -2.94 -7.59 7.76
CA TRP A 632 -2.54 -6.92 6.54
C TRP A 632 -3.41 -5.69 6.23
N HIS A 633 -2.78 -4.50 6.19
CA HIS A 633 -3.42 -3.21 5.92
C HIS A 633 -4.74 -3.01 6.68
N GLY A 634 -5.85 -2.61 6.03
CA GLY A 634 -7.16 -2.42 6.66
C GLY A 634 -7.81 -3.69 7.22
N GLY A 635 -7.13 -4.84 7.20
CA GLY A 635 -7.58 -6.06 7.84
C GLY A 635 -8.63 -6.87 7.06
N THR A 636 -9.24 -6.34 6.01
CA THR A 636 -10.38 -6.96 5.31
C THR A 636 -10.17 -8.45 4.98
N MET A 637 -8.97 -8.84 4.51
CA MET A 637 -8.65 -10.25 4.22
C MET A 637 -8.31 -11.03 5.49
N THR A 638 -7.38 -10.53 6.30
CA THR A 638 -6.82 -11.26 7.44
C THR A 638 -7.76 -11.34 8.63
N ARG A 639 -8.63 -10.34 8.84
CA ARG A 639 -9.71 -10.35 9.84
C ARG A 639 -10.88 -11.28 9.46
N ASN A 640 -10.93 -11.76 8.22
CA ASN A 640 -11.85 -12.79 7.74
C ASN A 640 -11.11 -14.11 7.45
N SER A 641 -10.05 -14.41 8.17
CA SER A 641 -9.24 -15.63 8.05
C SER A 641 -8.89 -16.18 9.44
N VAL A 642 -8.33 -17.38 9.49
CA VAL A 642 -7.82 -18.01 10.73
C VAL A 642 -6.79 -17.13 11.48
N LEU A 643 -6.16 -16.19 10.80
CA LEU A 643 -5.17 -15.29 11.42
C LEU A 643 -5.81 -14.35 12.45
N ASP A 644 -7.11 -14.09 12.35
CA ASP A 644 -7.85 -13.31 13.35
C ASP A 644 -7.88 -13.97 14.73
N GLU A 645 -7.88 -15.30 14.78
CA GLU A 645 -7.82 -16.05 16.05
C GLU A 645 -6.47 -15.87 16.76
N THR A 646 -5.39 -15.60 16.01
CA THR A 646 -4.04 -15.45 16.56
C THR A 646 -3.80 -14.06 17.15
N TYR A 647 -4.37 -13.02 16.53
CA TYR A 647 -4.28 -11.63 16.99
C TYR A 647 -5.65 -10.95 16.85
N PRO A 648 -6.59 -11.19 17.79
CA PRO A 648 -8.01 -10.88 17.59
C PRO A 648 -8.41 -9.43 17.89
N GLU A 649 -7.56 -8.64 18.56
CA GLU A 649 -7.90 -7.30 19.05
C GLU A 649 -6.76 -6.30 18.87
N ALA A 650 -7.11 -5.02 18.71
CA ALA A 650 -6.14 -3.93 18.72
C ALA A 650 -5.53 -3.76 20.10
N ARG A 651 -4.22 -3.42 20.12
CA ARG A 651 -3.50 -3.08 21.36
C ARG A 651 -2.65 -1.84 21.13
N VAL A 652 -2.52 -1.01 22.19
CA VAL A 652 -1.53 0.07 22.19
C VAL A 652 -0.28 -0.41 22.91
N GLU A 653 0.88 -0.29 22.25
CA GLU A 653 2.17 -0.48 22.92
C GLU A 653 2.56 0.83 23.62
N ILE A 654 2.96 0.73 24.89
CA ILE A 654 3.40 1.85 25.73
C ILE A 654 4.65 1.43 26.52
N HIS A 655 5.61 2.36 26.64
CA HIS A 655 6.85 2.11 27.39
C HIS A 655 6.57 1.90 28.90
N PRO A 656 7.30 1.00 29.61
CA PRO A 656 7.08 0.75 31.04
C PRO A 656 7.13 2.00 31.92
N ALA A 657 8.07 2.92 31.67
CA ALA A 657 8.18 4.16 32.42
C ALA A 657 6.93 5.07 32.28
N ASP A 658 6.38 5.16 31.04
CA ASP A 658 5.17 5.94 30.78
C ASP A 658 3.95 5.25 31.41
N ALA A 659 3.86 3.93 31.30
CA ALA A 659 2.79 3.14 31.87
C ALA A 659 2.73 3.28 33.41
N GLU A 660 3.89 3.31 34.10
CA GLU A 660 3.98 3.51 35.54
C GLU A 660 3.46 4.87 35.94
N ILE A 661 3.86 5.96 35.26
CA ILE A 661 3.42 7.33 35.51
C ILE A 661 1.90 7.45 35.39
N HIS A 662 1.29 6.79 34.44
CA HIS A 662 -0.15 6.83 34.15
C HIS A 662 -0.95 5.75 34.89
N GLY A 663 -0.32 4.90 35.71
CA GLY A 663 -0.96 3.83 36.47
C GLY A 663 -1.54 2.72 35.60
N ILE A 664 -0.95 2.47 34.43
CA ILE A 664 -1.38 1.49 33.42
C ILE A 664 -0.57 0.20 33.58
N ARG A 665 -1.26 -0.95 33.57
CA ARG A 665 -0.64 -2.28 33.58
C ARG A 665 -0.83 -2.98 32.24
N HIS A 666 0.01 -3.97 31.98
CA HIS A 666 -0.16 -4.82 30.80
C HIS A 666 -1.53 -5.49 30.80
N GLY A 667 -2.30 -5.35 29.72
CA GLY A 667 -3.64 -5.87 29.54
C GLY A 667 -4.77 -4.95 30.02
N ASP A 668 -4.48 -3.87 30.71
CA ASP A 668 -5.51 -2.92 31.13
C ASP A 668 -6.18 -2.23 29.92
N PRO A 669 -7.48 -1.95 30.01
CA PRO A 669 -8.13 -1.08 29.02
C PRO A 669 -7.65 0.34 29.18
N VAL A 670 -7.35 0.98 28.05
CA VAL A 670 -6.91 2.37 27.97
C VAL A 670 -7.65 3.10 26.86
N ARG A 671 -7.87 4.38 27.08
CA ARG A 671 -8.39 5.31 26.10
C ARG A 671 -7.24 6.12 25.54
N VAL A 672 -7.11 6.14 24.22
CA VAL A 672 -6.19 7.00 23.51
C VAL A 672 -6.99 8.07 22.79
N THR A 673 -6.68 9.33 23.03
CA THR A 673 -7.38 10.49 22.48
C THR A 673 -6.44 11.37 21.68
N SER A 674 -6.96 11.98 20.63
CA SER A 674 -6.31 13.06 19.89
C SER A 674 -7.29 14.22 19.71
N ARG A 675 -6.87 15.31 19.07
CA ARG A 675 -7.75 16.43 18.73
C ARG A 675 -8.94 16.07 17.83
N ARG A 676 -8.93 14.87 17.21
CA ARG A 676 -9.93 14.44 16.21
C ARG A 676 -10.86 13.33 16.67
N GLY A 677 -10.42 12.55 17.64
CA GLY A 677 -11.22 11.42 18.10
C GLY A 677 -10.54 10.61 19.19
N GLU A 678 -11.14 9.48 19.49
CA GLU A 678 -10.67 8.57 20.53
C GLU A 678 -10.86 7.10 20.13
N VAL A 679 -10.03 6.24 20.70
CA VAL A 679 -10.17 4.79 20.65
C VAL A 679 -9.97 4.19 22.04
N VAL A 680 -10.67 3.10 22.34
CA VAL A 680 -10.46 2.33 23.58
C VAL A 680 -9.96 0.95 23.19
N LEU A 681 -8.81 0.55 23.77
CA LEU A 681 -8.14 -0.70 23.44
C LEU A 681 -7.30 -1.18 24.64
N ARG A 682 -6.70 -2.38 24.55
CA ARG A 682 -5.86 -2.89 25.63
C ARG A 682 -4.42 -2.41 25.50
N ALA A 683 -3.79 -2.14 26.64
CA ALA A 683 -2.38 -1.78 26.73
C ALA A 683 -1.47 -3.02 26.63
N THR A 684 -0.41 -2.90 25.85
CA THR A 684 0.77 -3.77 25.90
C THR A 684 1.94 -2.96 26.44
N VAL A 685 2.28 -3.18 27.70
CA VAL A 685 3.46 -2.53 28.33
C VAL A 685 4.71 -3.25 27.84
N THR A 686 5.60 -2.54 27.14
CA THR A 686 6.76 -3.13 26.46
C THR A 686 7.86 -2.10 26.18
N GLU A 687 9.12 -2.53 26.22
CA GLU A 687 10.30 -1.73 25.83
C GLU A 687 10.48 -1.63 24.29
N LYS A 688 9.53 -2.13 23.50
CA LYS A 688 9.57 -1.98 22.05
C LYS A 688 9.37 -0.53 21.58
N THR A 689 8.66 0.28 22.36
CA THR A 689 8.48 1.71 22.10
C THR A 689 9.44 2.54 22.96
N SER A 690 9.83 3.72 22.48
CA SER A 690 10.58 4.69 23.26
C SER A 690 9.65 5.44 24.24
N VAL A 691 10.23 6.03 25.30
CA VAL A 691 9.50 6.92 26.21
C VAL A 691 8.87 8.08 25.44
N GLY A 692 7.61 8.39 25.74
CA GLY A 692 6.81 9.41 25.04
C GLY A 692 6.25 8.99 23.68
N VAL A 693 6.45 7.72 23.27
CA VAL A 693 5.94 7.19 22.00
C VAL A 693 5.00 6.02 22.27
N VAL A 694 3.84 6.04 21.64
CA VAL A 694 2.88 4.93 21.65
C VAL A 694 2.66 4.40 20.23
N PHE A 695 2.39 3.09 20.12
CA PHE A 695 2.15 2.44 18.82
C PHE A 695 0.79 1.76 18.80
N ILE A 696 0.02 1.99 17.72
CA ILE A 696 -1.26 1.32 17.48
C ILE A 696 -1.26 0.70 16.08
N PRO A 697 -1.57 -0.60 15.92
CA PRO A 697 -1.73 -1.21 14.61
C PRO A 697 -3.03 -0.74 13.94
N PHE A 698 -2.99 -0.48 12.62
CA PHE A 698 -4.11 0.11 11.88
C PHE A 698 -5.07 -0.91 11.22
N HIS A 699 -5.08 -2.16 11.69
CA HIS A 699 -5.87 -3.25 11.08
C HIS A 699 -7.30 -3.38 11.60
N PHE A 700 -7.64 -2.70 12.68
CA PHE A 700 -8.79 -2.98 13.52
C PHE A 700 -9.83 -1.87 13.40
N ALA A 701 -10.96 -2.17 12.75
CA ALA A 701 -12.04 -1.19 12.57
C ALA A 701 -12.67 -0.76 13.91
N GLU A 702 -12.68 -1.64 14.91
CA GLU A 702 -13.20 -1.40 16.26
C GLU A 702 -12.38 -0.39 17.08
N ALA A 703 -11.10 -0.24 16.73
CA ALA A 703 -10.19 0.72 17.34
C ALA A 703 -9.29 1.30 16.25
N ALA A 704 -9.90 1.88 15.24
CA ALA A 704 -9.21 2.36 14.04
C ALA A 704 -8.23 3.50 14.39
N ALA A 705 -6.93 3.22 14.27
CA ALA A 705 -5.87 4.18 14.58
C ALA A 705 -6.01 5.51 13.83
N ASN A 706 -6.57 5.47 12.61
CA ASN A 706 -6.77 6.66 11.78
C ASN A 706 -7.94 7.57 12.23
N LEU A 707 -8.70 7.20 13.25
CA LEU A 707 -9.55 8.16 14.00
C LEU A 707 -8.73 9.21 14.72
N LEU A 708 -7.46 8.89 15.02
CA LEU A 708 -6.56 9.74 15.80
C LEU A 708 -5.62 10.59 14.93
N THR A 709 -5.30 10.12 13.71
CA THR A 709 -4.28 10.74 12.84
C THR A 709 -4.73 12.09 12.28
N ASN A 710 -3.77 12.97 11.98
CA ASN A 710 -4.01 14.32 11.48
C ASN A 710 -4.16 14.37 9.95
N ASP A 711 -4.65 15.52 9.43
CA ASP A 711 -4.91 15.75 8.01
C ASP A 711 -3.70 16.31 7.24
N ALA A 712 -2.53 16.43 7.89
CA ALA A 712 -1.35 17.00 7.27
C ALA A 712 -0.87 16.12 6.10
N LEU A 713 -0.53 16.76 5.02
CA LEU A 713 -0.06 16.12 3.79
C LEU A 713 1.35 16.61 3.44
N ASP A 714 2.17 15.71 2.91
CA ASP A 714 3.39 16.12 2.20
C ASP A 714 2.99 17.06 1.04
N PRO A 715 3.57 18.26 0.93
CA PRO A 715 3.11 19.26 -0.04
C PRO A 715 3.30 18.82 -1.51
N GLN A 716 4.23 17.92 -1.78
CA GLN A 716 4.55 17.44 -3.13
C GLN A 716 3.85 16.12 -3.43
N ALA A 717 3.97 15.15 -2.52
CA ALA A 717 3.46 13.81 -2.71
C ALA A 717 2.00 13.64 -2.29
N LYS A 718 1.43 14.57 -1.50
CA LYS A 718 0.07 14.51 -0.95
C LYS A 718 -0.17 13.26 -0.08
N ILE A 719 0.91 12.68 0.47
CA ILE A 719 0.83 11.55 1.41
C ILE A 719 0.54 12.07 2.82
N PRO A 720 -0.36 11.42 3.58
CA PRO A 720 -0.69 11.82 4.94
C PRO A 720 0.39 11.50 5.97
N GLU A 721 0.40 12.27 7.07
CA GLU A 721 1.28 12.08 8.23
C GLU A 721 0.72 11.04 9.21
N PHE A 722 0.86 9.74 8.87
CA PHE A 722 0.38 8.65 9.73
C PHE A 722 1.36 8.23 10.83
N LYS A 723 2.60 8.73 10.80
CA LYS A 723 3.67 8.25 11.69
C LYS A 723 3.96 9.19 12.86
N ALA A 724 3.31 10.33 12.89
CA ALA A 724 3.45 11.27 13.98
C ALA A 724 2.14 12.03 14.20
N CYS A 725 1.57 11.89 15.40
CA CYS A 725 0.35 12.56 15.80
C CYS A 725 0.35 12.70 17.33
N ALA A 726 0.02 13.88 17.83
CA ALA A 726 -0.04 14.10 19.28
C ALA A 726 -1.28 13.44 19.88
N VAL A 727 -1.07 12.65 20.95
CA VAL A 727 -2.14 11.92 21.65
C VAL A 727 -1.95 11.95 23.18
N GLN A 728 -3.04 11.67 23.89
CA GLN A 728 -3.05 11.43 25.33
C GLN A 728 -3.55 10.00 25.60
N VAL A 729 -3.05 9.38 26.66
CA VAL A 729 -3.42 8.03 27.09
C VAL A 729 -3.96 8.07 28.51
N PHE A 730 -5.15 7.51 28.74
CA PHE A 730 -5.82 7.43 30.04
C PHE A 730 -6.23 6.00 30.37
N PRO A 731 -6.24 5.58 31.64
CA PRO A 731 -6.93 4.37 32.04
C PRO A 731 -8.41 4.41 31.64
N ALA A 732 -8.93 3.29 31.19
CA ALA A 732 -10.35 3.11 30.86
C ALA A 732 -10.95 1.90 31.62
N ARG A 733 -12.26 1.68 31.49
CA ARG A 733 -12.93 0.54 32.10
C ARG A 733 -13.13 -0.57 31.08
N ASN A 734 -13.27 -1.83 31.54
CA ASN A 734 -13.52 -2.98 30.66
C ASN A 734 -14.83 -2.87 29.87
N ASP A 735 -15.85 -2.19 30.43
CA ASP A 735 -17.15 -1.98 29.76
C ASP A 735 -17.09 -0.90 28.65
N GLU A 736 -15.99 -0.19 28.52
CA GLU A 736 -15.73 0.78 27.46
C GLU A 736 -15.02 0.16 26.24
N LEU A 737 -14.44 -1.04 26.40
CA LEU A 737 -13.84 -1.76 25.27
C LEU A 737 -14.88 -2.06 24.18
N PRO A 738 -14.50 -2.03 22.90
CA PRO A 738 -15.38 -2.45 21.81
C PRO A 738 -15.90 -3.85 22.07
N ASN A 739 -17.23 -4.05 21.93
CA ASN A 739 -17.80 -5.39 22.05
C ASN A 739 -17.56 -6.17 20.74
N PRO A 740 -16.77 -7.26 20.76
CA PRO A 740 -16.53 -8.09 19.58
C PRO A 740 -17.81 -8.69 18.98
N GLU A 741 -18.82 -8.99 19.80
CA GLU A 741 -20.09 -9.55 19.33
C GLU A 741 -20.92 -8.55 18.51
N VAL A 742 -20.86 -7.27 18.83
CA VAL A 742 -21.48 -6.22 18.01
C VAL A 742 -20.83 -6.15 16.62
N MET A 743 -19.57 -6.54 16.52
CA MET A 743 -18.82 -6.61 15.27
C MET A 743 -19.16 -7.84 14.44
N VAL A 744 -19.45 -8.99 15.07
CA VAL A 744 -19.84 -10.25 14.39
C VAL A 744 -21.19 -10.12 13.67
N HIS A 745 -22.11 -9.32 14.19
CA HIS A 745 -23.42 -9.08 13.55
C HIS A 745 -23.36 -8.16 12.31
N ARG A 746 -22.21 -7.56 11.96
CA ARG A 746 -22.03 -6.74 10.75
C ARG A 746 -22.09 -7.53 9.43
N GLY A 747 -22.27 -8.81 9.46
CA GLY A 747 -22.30 -9.68 8.29
C GLY A 747 -23.58 -10.45 8.06
N ARG A 748 -24.68 -10.09 8.71
CA ARG A 748 -26.01 -10.59 8.35
C ARG A 748 -26.79 -9.45 7.67
N TYR A 749 -26.66 -9.40 6.36
CA TYR A 749 -27.55 -8.63 5.50
C TYR A 749 -28.54 -9.59 4.84
#